data_fa15c04b7df571b719c825b57d170df3
#
_entry.id   fa15c04b7df571b719c825b57d170df3
#
_cell.length_a   1.000
_cell.length_b   1.000
_cell.length_c   1.000
_cell.angle_alpha   90.00
_cell.angle_beta   90.00
_cell.angle_gamma   90.00
#
_symmetry.space_group_name_H-M   'P 1'
#
loop_
_entity.id
_entity.type
_entity.pdbx_description
1 polymer ?
#
loop_
_entity_poly.entity_id
_entity_poly.type
_entity_poly.pdbx_seq_one_letter_code
_entity_poly.pdbx_strand_id
1 'polypeptide(L)'
;SSSSAASDVYKRQAQTGEPIPYAVVLFPGTTTGTTTDDEGCYSIENRDTSSYIRAEMVSYEPQIRPIPAGSDNRVDFRLNPTHLEIGNVVVTPGDNPAHPILAGIVRNKKYNDPEEYDRYICRTYTKMELGLANVREFRSRKLQQSFGFIFEHIDTSDVTGQPYLPVMISETAADYYHSRTPAVAREVIRASQISGIEDNSMLAQFTGHLHADVNLYENFIDLFGVKFASPLSNSGRSFYKYFLVDSTNVEGRKTYKIRFHPKSVATPVLDGEVNIDSASYALRSARVKMAKGVNVNWIRHLAIEIDNRLTADSLWFPQREKMTADFTLTKSDSSKMIAFLGSHEVTYSDVKFDTPIPKQVLGTSASVILSDDAISGKQVEWDSLRPYALSQKEKTIYRMVDSIQQVPLYKNIYTVLNTIIGGYYNTKYVGIGPYSKAISFNRLEGARFQIGVRTTKEFSRRVRLSTYLAYGTRDEDFKGASEIEVMFRRQLLRKLTVTYRNDAIQLSSGVNALSENNILSSIFSRGGTSRLSTIEEGIALYEHEWLHGISSSFELRGRHISSNRYVPMILPDGSWLHGINDASVRIGLRLSKDETIVRTPFEVRHMGSKYPIFSFDFIGAKKGILPTSYDYLRLEGRMQYRLNLPPVGYSRLMLEGGKIFGKVPYLLLKLHEGNGTYFYDRYAFSCMNFYEFSSDAWISFFYEHHFNGFLLGRVPLLKKLNWREVFVFKGVYGTLSARNDGSLPNTKAVMLFPVGMSSVEHLSLIHI
;
A
#
# COMPACT_ATOMS: atom_id res chain seq x y z
N SER A 1 6.35 10.56 55.74
CA SER A 1 5.16 11.20 55.16
C SER A 1 5.57 12.14 54.03
N SER A 2 5.23 11.71 52.84
CA SER A 2 5.36 12.53 51.63
C SER A 2 4.18 13.48 51.56
N SER A 3 4.35 14.74 51.82
CA SER A 3 3.37 15.77 51.51
C SER A 3 3.68 16.31 50.10
N SER A 4 2.90 15.96 49.13
CA SER A 4 2.85 16.61 47.85
C SER A 4 1.99 17.86 47.96
N ALA A 5 2.59 19.03 48.08
CA ALA A 5 1.89 20.28 47.85
C ALA A 5 2.06 20.66 46.38
N ALA A 6 0.97 20.65 45.62
CA ALA A 6 0.88 21.21 44.27
C ALA A 6 0.88 22.74 44.41
N SER A 7 1.97 23.38 43.99
CA SER A 7 2.05 24.84 43.89
C SER A 7 1.76 25.21 42.43
N ASP A 8 0.69 25.98 42.21
CA ASP A 8 0.35 26.53 40.87
C ASP A 8 1.43 27.52 40.43
N VAL A 9 2.24 27.13 39.46
CA VAL A 9 3.37 27.90 38.92
C VAL A 9 3.07 28.24 37.48
N TYR A 10 3.11 29.54 37.13
CA TYR A 10 2.67 30.04 35.84
C TYR A 10 3.84 30.35 34.89
N LYS A 11 3.69 29.93 33.63
CA LYS A 11 4.45 30.46 32.50
C LYS A 11 3.61 31.42 31.70
N ARG A 12 4.14 32.62 31.51
CA ARG A 12 3.45 33.68 30.79
C ARG A 12 4.34 34.30 29.72
N GLN A 13 3.76 34.82 28.68
CA GLN A 13 4.42 35.65 27.68
C GLN A 13 4.82 36.97 28.33
N ALA A 14 6.09 37.41 28.15
CA ALA A 14 6.59 38.60 28.82
C ALA A 14 5.92 39.89 28.40
N GLN A 15 5.43 39.99 27.16
CA GLN A 15 4.79 41.21 26.61
C GLN A 15 3.30 41.28 26.88
N THR A 16 2.55 40.18 26.71
CA THR A 16 1.09 40.13 26.82
C THR A 16 0.60 39.62 28.17
N GLY A 17 1.42 38.89 28.91
CA GLY A 17 1.04 38.23 30.16
C GLY A 17 0.14 37.01 29.96
N GLU A 18 -0.11 36.58 28.72
CA GLU A 18 -0.90 35.40 28.40
C GLU A 18 -0.15 34.10 28.80
N PRO A 19 -0.88 33.06 29.24
CA PRO A 19 -0.27 31.77 29.55
C PRO A 19 0.34 31.14 28.29
N ILE A 20 1.45 30.41 28.46
CA ILE A 20 2.09 29.66 27.39
C ILE A 20 1.86 28.17 27.65
N PRO A 21 0.90 27.56 26.95
CA PRO A 21 0.63 26.14 27.08
C PRO A 21 1.74 25.29 26.42
N TYR A 22 1.93 24.08 26.92
CA TYR A 22 2.85 23.06 26.39
C TYR A 22 4.32 23.48 26.29
N ALA A 23 4.75 24.47 27.06
CA ALA A 23 6.15 24.85 27.16
C ALA A 23 6.90 23.83 28.01
N VAL A 24 8.10 23.40 27.56
CA VAL A 24 8.93 22.41 28.25
C VAL A 24 9.62 23.04 29.46
N VAL A 25 9.58 22.37 30.61
CA VAL A 25 10.34 22.70 31.85
C VAL A 25 11.22 21.53 32.19
N LEU A 26 12.50 21.74 32.33
CA LEU A 26 13.46 20.69 32.63
C LEU A 26 14.57 21.16 33.58
N PHE A 27 15.22 20.22 34.25
CA PHE A 27 16.45 20.48 34.97
C PHE A 27 17.63 20.32 34.03
N PRO A 28 18.46 21.38 33.83
CA PRO A 28 19.58 21.30 32.90
C PRO A 28 20.56 20.18 33.26
N GLY A 29 20.94 19.37 32.26
CA GLY A 29 21.86 18.24 32.45
C GLY A 29 21.22 16.96 32.99
N THR A 30 19.90 16.94 33.18
CA THR A 30 19.12 15.74 33.58
C THR A 30 18.09 15.36 32.55
N THR A 31 17.47 14.18 32.69
CA THR A 31 16.36 13.73 31.90
C THR A 31 14.99 14.08 32.51
N THR A 32 14.99 14.78 33.65
CA THR A 32 13.76 15.11 34.38
C THR A 32 13.15 16.39 33.84
N GLY A 33 11.96 16.30 33.28
CA GLY A 33 11.23 17.40 32.66
C GLY A 33 9.72 17.21 32.71
N THR A 34 8.97 18.30 32.50
CA THR A 34 7.51 18.34 32.38
C THR A 34 7.10 19.38 31.35
N THR A 35 5.81 19.47 31.02
CA THR A 35 5.24 20.51 30.16
C THR A 35 4.17 21.28 30.90
N THR A 36 3.93 22.53 30.50
CA THR A 36 2.78 23.31 31.03
C THR A 36 1.46 22.81 30.47
N ASP A 37 0.39 22.95 31.26
CA ASP A 37 -1.00 22.75 30.86
C ASP A 37 -1.54 23.92 30.00
N ASP A 38 -2.86 23.90 29.69
CA ASP A 38 -3.52 24.93 28.89
C ASP A 38 -3.52 26.32 29.56
N GLU A 39 -3.46 26.38 30.88
CA GLU A 39 -3.38 27.58 31.69
C GLU A 39 -1.94 28.05 31.92
N GLY A 40 -0.95 27.33 31.37
CA GLY A 40 0.47 27.63 31.49
C GLY A 40 1.07 27.20 32.84
N CYS A 41 0.39 26.36 33.60
CA CYS A 41 0.86 25.83 34.89
C CYS A 41 1.73 24.58 34.72
N TYR A 42 2.68 24.36 35.62
CA TYR A 42 3.49 23.14 35.64
C TYR A 42 3.80 22.71 37.07
N SER A 43 4.06 21.42 37.26
CA SER A 43 4.57 20.83 38.47
C SER A 43 5.68 19.83 38.13
N ILE A 44 6.81 19.89 38.82
CA ILE A 44 7.96 19.03 38.60
C ILE A 44 8.68 18.71 39.89
N GLU A 45 9.01 17.46 40.12
CA GLU A 45 9.74 16.99 41.29
C GLU A 45 11.25 17.07 41.02
N ASN A 46 11.99 17.78 41.90
CA ASN A 46 13.46 17.89 41.81
C ASN A 46 14.12 16.69 42.53
N ARG A 47 14.15 15.54 41.85
CA ARG A 47 14.81 14.31 42.36
C ARG A 47 16.33 14.36 42.29
N ASP A 48 16.86 15.18 41.37
CA ASP A 48 18.27 15.23 41.02
C ASP A 48 19.03 16.35 41.81
N THR A 49 18.37 16.97 42.79
CA THR A 49 18.92 18.10 43.59
C THR A 49 19.51 19.23 42.71
N SER A 50 18.91 19.47 41.56
CA SER A 50 19.34 20.51 40.64
C SER A 50 19.14 21.90 41.25
N SER A 51 20.13 22.77 41.09
CA SER A 51 20.08 24.16 41.59
C SER A 51 19.42 25.12 40.61
N TYR A 52 19.15 24.67 39.36
CA TYR A 52 18.58 25.47 38.30
C TYR A 52 17.46 24.73 37.58
N ILE A 53 16.48 25.49 37.09
CA ILE A 53 15.39 25.00 36.29
C ILE A 53 15.32 25.84 34.99
N ARG A 54 15.14 25.18 33.88
CA ARG A 54 15.06 25.79 32.55
C ARG A 54 13.66 25.66 31.97
N ALA A 55 13.20 26.75 31.38
CA ALA A 55 11.96 26.79 30.61
C ALA A 55 12.27 27.12 29.16
N GLU A 56 11.69 26.36 28.23
CA GLU A 56 11.83 26.58 26.79
C GLU A 56 10.52 26.32 26.05
N MET A 57 10.33 27.03 24.96
CA MET A 57 9.22 26.84 24.02
C MET A 57 9.67 27.31 22.63
N VAL A 58 9.21 26.64 21.59
CA VAL A 58 9.47 27.03 20.21
C VAL A 58 8.97 28.47 19.98
N SER A 59 9.80 29.34 19.39
CA SER A 59 9.55 30.77 19.20
C SER A 59 9.62 31.65 20.45
N TYR A 60 10.27 31.15 21.53
CA TYR A 60 10.57 31.92 22.72
C TYR A 60 12.04 31.72 23.14
N GLU A 61 12.64 32.74 23.74
CA GLU A 61 13.97 32.63 24.31
C GLU A 61 13.93 31.69 25.54
N PRO A 62 14.79 30.66 25.60
CA PRO A 62 14.86 29.81 26.77
C PRO A 62 15.33 30.60 27.99
N GLN A 63 14.72 30.37 29.14
CA GLN A 63 15.05 31.04 30.38
C GLN A 63 15.48 30.02 31.43
N ILE A 64 16.62 30.27 32.08
CA ILE A 64 17.11 29.47 33.22
C ILE A 64 16.96 30.31 34.49
N ARG A 65 16.41 29.71 35.55
CA ARG A 65 16.28 30.33 36.86
C ARG A 65 16.83 29.45 37.97
N PRO A 66 17.41 30.05 39.02
CA PRO A 66 17.82 29.31 40.22
C PRO A 66 16.58 28.82 40.96
N ILE A 67 16.67 27.67 41.58
CA ILE A 67 15.64 27.12 42.46
C ILE A 67 15.95 27.63 43.88
N PRO A 68 15.03 28.36 44.55
CA PRO A 68 15.19 28.76 45.93
C PRO A 68 15.37 27.56 46.87
N ALA A 69 16.08 27.73 47.98
CA ALA A 69 16.20 26.66 48.97
C ALA A 69 14.90 26.50 49.76
N GLY A 70 14.28 25.30 49.73
CA GLY A 70 13.04 25.00 50.43
C GLY A 70 12.38 23.72 49.90
N SER A 71 11.37 23.19 50.61
CA SER A 71 10.66 21.97 50.22
C SER A 71 9.61 22.19 49.11
N ASP A 72 9.01 23.38 49.04
CA ASP A 72 8.02 23.76 48.05
C ASP A 72 8.39 25.10 47.43
N ASN A 73 8.91 25.03 46.22
CA ASN A 73 9.43 26.21 45.52
C ASN A 73 8.53 26.62 44.38
N ARG A 74 8.21 27.90 44.31
CA ARG A 74 7.50 28.50 43.21
C ARG A 74 8.48 29.24 42.29
N VAL A 75 8.58 28.82 41.01
CA VAL A 75 9.43 29.47 40.00
C VAL A 75 8.59 29.85 38.80
N ASP A 76 8.20 31.12 38.70
CA ASP A 76 7.44 31.65 37.54
C ASP A 76 8.44 32.05 36.44
N PHE A 77 8.06 31.78 35.17
CA PHE A 77 8.80 32.18 33.99
C PHE A 77 8.01 33.20 33.15
N ARG A 78 8.72 34.18 32.59
CA ARG A 78 8.19 35.09 31.58
C ARG A 78 9.10 34.98 30.38
N LEU A 79 8.70 34.17 29.41
CA LEU A 79 9.47 33.97 28.20
C LEU A 79 9.23 35.11 27.22
N ASN A 80 10.34 35.71 26.76
CA ASN A 80 10.27 36.64 25.65
C ASN A 80 10.02 35.86 24.37
N PRO A 81 9.04 36.26 23.55
CA PRO A 81 8.96 35.70 22.22
C PRO A 81 10.31 36.00 21.55
N THR A 82 10.93 34.98 21.01
CA THR A 82 12.04 35.16 20.07
C THR A 82 11.39 35.83 18.88
N HIS A 83 11.39 37.16 18.85
CA HIS A 83 11.36 37.83 17.61
C HIS A 83 12.65 37.40 16.91
N LEU A 84 12.58 36.33 16.14
CA LEU A 84 13.20 36.44 14.84
C LEU A 84 12.55 37.70 14.28
N GLU A 85 13.15 38.87 14.51
CA GLU A 85 13.05 39.93 13.55
C GLU A 85 13.46 39.25 12.26
N ILE A 86 12.47 38.79 11.50
CA ILE A 86 12.57 38.80 10.06
C ILE A 86 12.85 40.27 9.83
N GLY A 87 14.16 40.63 9.73
CA GLY A 87 14.58 41.96 9.42
C GLY A 87 13.69 42.34 8.27
N ASN A 88 12.98 43.42 8.39
CA ASN A 88 11.99 43.85 7.41
C ASN A 88 12.55 43.52 6.06
N VAL A 89 12.05 42.42 5.45
CA VAL A 89 12.36 42.09 4.07
C VAL A 89 11.69 43.22 3.35
N VAL A 90 12.44 44.30 3.15
CA VAL A 90 12.07 45.36 2.23
C VAL A 90 11.93 44.64 0.92
N VAL A 91 10.71 44.32 0.55
CA VAL A 91 10.37 43.82 -0.77
C VAL A 91 10.55 45.02 -1.68
N THR A 92 11.79 45.30 -2.00
CA THR A 92 12.11 46.09 -3.18
C THR A 92 11.55 45.32 -4.34
N PRO A 93 10.91 45.98 -5.33
CA PRO A 93 10.51 45.36 -6.58
C PRO A 93 11.81 44.96 -7.33
N GLY A 94 12.35 43.85 -7.00
CA GLY A 94 13.57 43.23 -7.49
C GLY A 94 13.43 41.72 -7.42
N ASP A 95 14.28 41.00 -8.15
CA ASP A 95 14.23 39.55 -8.23
C ASP A 95 14.42 38.92 -6.85
N ASN A 96 13.52 38.01 -6.49
CA ASN A 96 13.60 37.24 -5.24
C ASN A 96 14.94 36.50 -5.13
N PRO A 97 15.76 36.75 -4.09
CA PRO A 97 17.11 36.20 -3.95
C PRO A 97 17.16 34.67 -3.90
N ALA A 98 16.06 33.99 -3.62
CA ALA A 98 15.97 32.55 -3.69
C ALA A 98 15.90 32.02 -5.14
N HIS A 99 15.44 32.83 -6.08
CA HIS A 99 15.24 32.39 -7.48
C HIS A 99 16.53 32.04 -8.22
N PRO A 100 17.62 32.80 -8.13
CA PRO A 100 18.92 32.40 -8.70
C PRO A 100 19.43 31.08 -8.12
N ILE A 101 19.24 30.86 -6.81
CA ILE A 101 19.66 29.63 -6.14
C ILE A 101 18.85 28.45 -6.69
N LEU A 102 17.51 28.58 -6.81
CA LEU A 102 16.66 27.57 -7.42
C LEU A 102 17.05 27.25 -8.87
N ALA A 103 17.38 28.27 -9.65
CA ALA A 103 17.89 28.09 -11.01
C ALA A 103 19.25 27.35 -11.02
N GLY A 104 20.09 27.60 -10.01
CA GLY A 104 21.34 26.87 -9.77
C GLY A 104 21.09 25.39 -9.47
N ILE A 105 20.13 25.08 -8.59
CA ILE A 105 19.73 23.70 -8.25
C ILE A 105 19.28 22.95 -9.52
N VAL A 106 18.34 23.53 -10.27
CA VAL A 106 17.80 22.93 -11.50
C VAL A 106 18.90 22.66 -12.53
N ARG A 107 19.84 23.59 -12.69
CA ARG A 107 20.96 23.47 -13.65
C ARG A 107 21.95 22.38 -13.25
N ASN A 108 22.21 22.23 -11.93
CA ASN A 108 23.15 21.28 -11.40
C ASN A 108 22.49 19.96 -10.95
N LYS A 109 21.19 19.80 -11.12
CA LYS A 109 20.42 18.61 -10.76
C LYS A 109 21.08 17.32 -11.25
N LYS A 110 21.51 17.26 -12.52
CA LYS A 110 22.15 16.11 -13.13
C LYS A 110 23.41 15.62 -12.37
N TYR A 111 24.10 16.53 -11.68
CA TYR A 111 25.34 16.21 -10.95
C TYR A 111 25.10 15.93 -9.46
N ASN A 112 23.92 16.29 -8.95
CA ASN A 112 23.60 16.23 -7.53
C ASN A 112 22.52 15.21 -7.18
N ASP A 113 21.82 14.68 -8.20
CA ASP A 113 20.78 13.68 -8.05
C ASP A 113 21.40 12.29 -8.04
N PRO A 114 21.31 11.51 -6.94
CA PRO A 114 21.89 10.17 -6.88
C PRO A 114 21.34 9.20 -7.92
N GLU A 115 20.10 9.42 -8.43
CA GLU A 115 19.52 8.58 -9.48
C GLU A 115 20.17 8.81 -10.85
N GLU A 116 20.81 9.95 -11.05
CA GLU A 116 21.54 10.29 -12.28
C GLU A 116 23.00 9.79 -12.29
N TYR A 117 23.49 9.25 -11.17
CA TYR A 117 24.83 8.66 -11.10
C TYR A 117 24.90 7.36 -11.92
N ASP A 118 26.00 7.15 -12.63
CA ASP A 118 26.12 6.02 -13.55
C ASP A 118 26.02 4.68 -12.82
N ARG A 119 26.72 4.54 -11.69
CA ARG A 119 26.70 3.32 -10.89
C ARG A 119 27.20 3.56 -9.49
N TYR A 120 26.50 2.96 -8.50
CA TYR A 120 27.01 2.87 -7.14
C TYR A 120 26.46 1.67 -6.41
N ILE A 121 27.17 1.29 -5.33
CA ILE A 121 26.74 0.28 -4.36
C ILE A 121 26.86 0.93 -2.99
N CYS A 122 25.85 0.75 -2.13
CA CYS A 122 25.93 1.20 -0.75
C CYS A 122 25.26 0.18 0.17
N ARG A 123 25.57 0.26 1.46
CA ARG A 123 24.82 -0.42 2.50
C ARG A 123 23.66 0.45 2.95
N THR A 124 22.49 -0.17 3.11
CA THR A 124 21.32 0.44 3.70
C THR A 124 20.98 -0.22 5.01
N TYR A 125 20.67 0.58 6.00
CA TYR A 125 20.06 0.13 7.24
C TYR A 125 18.72 0.83 7.38
N THR A 126 17.67 0.05 7.34
CA THR A 126 16.29 0.52 7.41
C THR A 126 15.70 0.17 8.76
N LYS A 127 15.18 1.16 9.46
CA LYS A 127 14.40 0.99 10.68
C LYS A 127 12.99 1.48 10.47
N MET A 128 12.03 0.63 10.78
CA MET A 128 10.62 0.97 10.71
C MET A 128 10.00 0.80 12.10
N GLU A 129 9.25 1.79 12.52
CA GLU A 129 8.49 1.76 13.75
C GLU A 129 7.00 2.00 13.45
N LEU A 130 6.14 1.19 14.05
CA LEU A 130 4.70 1.38 14.04
C LEU A 130 4.22 1.53 15.47
N GLY A 131 3.43 2.58 15.72
CA GLY A 131 2.84 2.86 17.02
C GLY A 131 1.35 3.11 16.94
N LEU A 132 0.68 2.92 18.07
CA LEU A 132 -0.73 3.25 18.26
C LEU A 132 -0.82 4.64 18.91
N ALA A 133 -1.45 5.58 18.23
CA ALA A 133 -1.77 6.90 18.76
C ALA A 133 -3.16 6.91 19.43
N ASN A 134 -3.43 7.90 20.28
CA ASN A 134 -4.66 8.05 21.05
C ASN A 134 -4.91 6.95 22.10
N VAL A 135 -3.86 6.27 22.54
CA VAL A 135 -3.95 5.12 23.45
C VAL A 135 -4.52 5.50 24.83
N ARG A 136 -4.33 6.74 25.27
CA ARG A 136 -4.82 7.21 26.59
C ARG A 136 -6.33 7.15 26.74
N GLU A 137 -7.08 7.24 25.63
CA GLU A 137 -8.54 7.18 25.63
C GLU A 137 -9.11 5.77 25.71
N PHE A 138 -8.28 4.75 25.43
CA PHE A 138 -8.66 3.34 25.51
C PHE A 138 -8.40 2.71 26.88
N ARG A 139 -8.22 3.50 27.95
CA ARG A 139 -8.03 3.01 29.33
C ARG A 139 -9.31 2.39 29.91
N SER A 140 -9.77 1.27 29.37
CA SER A 140 -10.74 0.44 30.05
C SER A 140 -10.08 -0.28 31.26
N ARG A 141 -10.81 -0.51 32.35
CA ARG A 141 -10.30 -1.27 33.51
C ARG A 141 -9.67 -2.61 33.14
N LYS A 142 -10.25 -3.32 32.15
CA LYS A 142 -9.74 -4.62 31.67
C LYS A 142 -8.39 -4.46 30.91
N LEU A 143 -8.25 -3.41 30.10
CA LEU A 143 -7.02 -3.14 29.39
C LEU A 143 -5.92 -2.70 30.37
N GLN A 144 -6.24 -1.89 31.35
CA GLN A 144 -5.29 -1.45 32.36
C GLN A 144 -4.79 -2.58 33.25
N GLN A 145 -5.64 -3.55 33.59
CA GLN A 145 -5.25 -4.75 34.34
C GLN A 145 -4.34 -5.69 33.54
N SER A 146 -4.59 -5.84 32.24
CA SER A 146 -3.80 -6.77 31.38
C SER A 146 -2.54 -6.14 30.77
N PHE A 147 -2.54 -4.84 30.57
CA PHE A 147 -1.51 -4.10 29.84
C PHE A 147 -0.98 -2.86 30.58
N GLY A 148 -1.14 -2.79 31.90
CA GLY A 148 -0.69 -1.64 32.71
C GLY A 148 0.76 -1.24 32.45
N PHE A 149 1.65 -2.22 32.33
CA PHE A 149 3.08 -2.01 32.06
C PHE A 149 3.37 -1.35 30.71
N ILE A 150 2.45 -1.46 29.71
CA ILE A 150 2.63 -0.89 28.37
C ILE A 150 2.52 0.64 28.42
N PHE A 151 1.63 1.16 29.28
CA PHE A 151 1.41 2.61 29.39
C PHE A 151 2.60 3.38 29.99
N GLU A 152 3.58 2.67 30.56
CA GLU A 152 4.84 3.24 31.03
C GLU A 152 5.81 3.54 29.85
N HIS A 153 5.54 2.98 28.67
CA HIS A 153 6.37 3.09 27.47
C HIS A 153 5.77 3.99 26.39
N ILE A 154 4.80 4.85 26.76
CA ILE A 154 4.23 5.82 25.83
C ILE A 154 5.33 6.84 25.48
N ASP A 155 5.49 7.03 24.16
CA ASP A 155 6.38 8.01 23.57
C ASP A 155 5.61 9.19 22.98
N THR A 156 6.31 10.25 22.61
CA THR A 156 5.73 11.43 21.96
C THR A 156 6.28 11.56 20.56
N SER A 157 5.39 11.71 19.59
CA SER A 157 5.76 11.90 18.20
C SER A 157 6.37 13.28 17.96
N ASP A 158 7.57 13.33 17.39
CA ASP A 158 8.25 14.57 16.99
C ASP A 158 7.47 15.36 15.92
N VAL A 159 6.57 14.68 15.18
CA VAL A 159 5.82 15.26 14.06
C VAL A 159 4.49 15.85 14.52
N THR A 160 3.78 15.15 15.39
CA THR A 160 2.43 15.52 15.82
C THR A 160 2.36 16.07 17.22
N GLY A 161 3.43 15.90 18.03
CA GLY A 161 3.43 16.18 19.46
C GLY A 161 2.49 15.28 20.28
N GLN A 162 1.85 14.29 19.65
CA GLN A 162 0.87 13.41 20.30
C GLN A 162 1.55 12.18 20.91
N PRO A 163 1.06 11.72 22.06
CA PRO A 163 1.54 10.48 22.66
C PRO A 163 1.13 9.27 21.83
N TYR A 164 2.06 8.35 21.63
CA TYR A 164 1.81 7.07 20.97
C TYR A 164 2.51 5.92 21.69
N LEU A 165 2.02 4.73 21.49
CA LEU A 165 2.58 3.50 22.02
C LEU A 165 3.27 2.74 20.89
N PRO A 166 4.61 2.58 20.87
CA PRO A 166 5.28 1.73 19.91
C PRO A 166 4.80 0.27 20.07
N VAL A 167 4.36 -0.35 18.97
CA VAL A 167 3.85 -1.74 18.97
C VAL A 167 4.66 -2.66 18.07
N MET A 168 5.51 -2.10 17.21
CA MET A 168 6.34 -2.86 16.30
C MET A 168 7.58 -2.07 15.93
N ILE A 169 8.70 -2.75 15.94
CA ILE A 169 9.96 -2.29 15.34
C ILE A 169 10.44 -3.36 14.36
N SER A 170 10.85 -2.92 13.17
CA SER A 170 11.53 -3.74 12.18
C SER A 170 12.86 -3.11 11.82
N GLU A 171 13.88 -3.95 11.71
CA GLU A 171 15.21 -3.57 11.24
C GLU A 171 15.57 -4.44 10.04
N THR A 172 16.16 -3.84 9.02
CA THR A 172 16.62 -4.51 7.82
C THR A 172 17.98 -3.96 7.41
N ALA A 173 18.96 -4.83 7.24
CA ALA A 173 20.26 -4.49 6.68
C ALA A 173 20.38 -5.09 5.28
N ALA A 174 20.75 -4.26 4.30
CA ALA A 174 20.82 -4.68 2.91
C ALA A 174 21.99 -4.01 2.18
N ASP A 175 22.34 -4.58 1.02
CA ASP A 175 23.18 -3.92 0.01
C ASP A 175 22.27 -3.40 -1.10
N TYR A 176 22.40 -2.12 -1.39
CA TYR A 176 21.68 -1.48 -2.49
C TYR A 176 22.59 -1.28 -3.69
N TYR A 177 22.11 -1.68 -4.84
CA TYR A 177 22.79 -1.64 -6.12
C TYR A 177 22.05 -0.73 -7.09
N HIS A 178 22.74 0.30 -7.57
CA HIS A 178 22.22 1.20 -8.57
C HIS A 178 23.07 1.20 -9.83
N SER A 179 22.43 1.22 -10.99
CA SER A 179 23.08 1.47 -12.28
C SER A 179 22.08 2.08 -13.25
N ARG A 180 22.52 3.10 -13.96
CA ARG A 180 21.71 3.77 -14.98
C ARG A 180 21.71 3.00 -16.30
N THR A 181 22.84 2.37 -16.63
CA THR A 181 23.00 1.60 -17.87
C THR A 181 23.73 0.28 -17.61
N PRO A 182 23.07 -0.90 -17.68
CA PRO A 182 21.59 -1.07 -17.75
C PRO A 182 20.90 -0.54 -16.49
N ALA A 183 19.64 -0.13 -16.62
CA ALA A 183 18.88 0.38 -15.47
C ALA A 183 18.67 -0.72 -14.43
N VAL A 184 19.27 -0.52 -13.26
CA VAL A 184 19.21 -1.44 -12.11
C VAL A 184 19.01 -0.62 -10.83
N ALA A 185 17.99 -0.94 -10.07
CA ALA A 185 17.78 -0.45 -8.71
C ALA A 185 17.36 -1.66 -7.87
N ARG A 186 18.25 -2.21 -7.03
CA ARG A 186 18.02 -3.49 -6.34
C ARG A 186 18.58 -3.50 -4.94
N GLU A 187 17.80 -4.05 -4.04
CA GLU A 187 18.16 -4.25 -2.66
C GLU A 187 18.35 -5.74 -2.36
N VAL A 188 19.52 -6.12 -1.86
CA VAL A 188 19.81 -7.48 -1.41
C VAL A 188 19.83 -7.50 0.11
N ILE A 189 18.75 -8.01 0.72
CA ILE A 189 18.59 -8.07 2.16
C ILE A 189 19.56 -9.11 2.72
N ARG A 190 20.45 -8.68 3.62
CA ARG A 190 21.37 -9.54 4.38
C ARG A 190 20.75 -10.07 5.66
N ALA A 191 20.04 -9.20 6.36
CA ALA A 191 19.37 -9.54 7.60
C ALA A 191 18.08 -8.72 7.74
N SER A 192 17.05 -9.33 8.32
CA SER A 192 15.82 -8.65 8.70
C SER A 192 15.32 -9.20 10.02
N GLN A 193 14.95 -8.32 10.92
CA GLN A 193 14.40 -8.62 12.22
C GLN A 193 13.14 -7.80 12.44
N ILE A 194 12.10 -8.44 12.96
CA ILE A 194 10.82 -7.81 13.24
C ILE A 194 10.40 -8.21 14.65
N SER A 195 10.06 -7.24 15.47
CA SER A 195 9.45 -7.48 16.78
C SER A 195 7.95 -7.27 16.69
N GLY A 196 7.16 -8.03 17.45
CA GLY A 196 5.73 -7.80 17.63
C GLY A 196 4.78 -8.43 16.64
N ILE A 197 5.22 -8.93 15.49
CA ILE A 197 4.36 -9.61 14.51
C ILE A 197 5.11 -10.79 13.89
N GLU A 198 4.61 -12.00 14.10
CA GLU A 198 5.21 -13.22 13.50
C GLU A 198 4.88 -13.39 12.01
N ASP A 199 3.80 -12.79 11.52
CA ASP A 199 3.37 -12.97 10.12
C ASP A 199 3.83 -11.81 9.22
N ASN A 200 4.87 -12.08 8.43
CA ASN A 200 5.46 -11.14 7.49
C ASN A 200 4.54 -10.73 6.33
N SER A 201 3.43 -11.44 6.09
CA SER A 201 2.57 -11.20 4.93
C SER A 201 1.78 -9.89 5.06
N MET A 202 1.35 -9.55 6.27
CA MET A 202 0.66 -8.31 6.58
C MET A 202 1.62 -7.11 6.55
N LEU A 203 2.85 -7.33 7.02
CA LEU A 203 3.89 -6.32 7.01
C LEU A 203 4.32 -5.96 5.59
N ALA A 204 4.45 -6.93 4.70
CA ALA A 204 4.81 -6.70 3.31
C ALA A 204 3.81 -5.77 2.59
N GLN A 205 2.54 -5.76 3.00
CA GLN A 205 1.56 -4.79 2.50
C GLN A 205 1.78 -3.38 3.07
N PHE A 206 2.06 -3.27 4.36
CA PHE A 206 2.32 -1.99 5.03
C PHE A 206 3.68 -1.40 4.63
N THR A 207 4.72 -2.22 4.60
CA THR A 207 6.09 -1.78 4.26
C THR A 207 6.22 -1.35 2.82
N GLY A 208 5.52 -2.01 1.88
CA GLY A 208 5.50 -1.62 0.48
C GLY A 208 4.91 -0.22 0.24
N HIS A 209 4.06 0.27 1.13
CA HIS A 209 3.52 1.64 1.07
C HIS A 209 4.33 2.66 1.85
N LEU A 210 5.09 2.22 2.86
CA LEU A 210 5.98 3.09 3.65
C LEU A 210 7.36 3.26 3.01
N HIS A 211 7.76 2.34 2.10
CA HIS A 211 8.98 2.49 1.33
C HIS A 211 8.74 3.50 0.19
N ALA A 212 8.83 4.77 0.52
CA ALA A 212 8.77 5.84 -0.46
C ALA A 212 10.20 6.36 -0.65
N ASP A 213 10.75 6.12 -1.83
CA ASP A 213 11.97 6.81 -2.29
C ASP A 213 11.64 8.29 -2.43
N VAL A 214 12.15 9.11 -1.52
CA VAL A 214 11.85 10.54 -1.51
C VAL A 214 12.96 11.30 -2.20
N ASN A 215 12.89 11.37 -3.52
CA ASN A 215 13.83 12.19 -4.30
C ASN A 215 13.25 13.58 -4.55
N LEU A 216 13.75 14.59 -3.82
CA LEU A 216 13.32 15.98 -3.99
C LEU A 216 13.80 16.60 -5.32
N TYR A 217 14.73 16.00 -6.04
CA TYR A 217 15.12 16.44 -7.36
C TYR A 217 14.11 16.05 -8.44
N GLU A 218 13.25 15.06 -8.22
CA GLU A 218 12.14 14.76 -9.13
C GLU A 218 11.16 15.92 -9.24
N ASN A 219 10.42 16.01 -10.35
CA ASN A 219 9.39 17.04 -10.49
C ASN A 219 8.16 16.75 -9.61
N PHE A 220 7.85 15.46 -9.42
CA PHE A 220 6.75 15.01 -8.57
C PHE A 220 7.17 13.75 -7.81
N ILE A 221 7.01 13.81 -6.49
CA ILE A 221 7.36 12.72 -5.56
C ILE A 221 6.11 11.88 -5.34
N ASP A 222 6.23 10.54 -5.41
CA ASP A 222 5.13 9.63 -5.08
C ASP A 222 5.09 9.36 -3.58
N LEU A 223 4.10 9.87 -2.90
CA LEU A 223 3.88 9.62 -1.48
C LEU A 223 2.50 8.99 -1.30
N PHE A 224 2.47 7.72 -0.91
CA PHE A 224 1.24 6.94 -0.70
C PHE A 224 0.31 6.91 -1.93
N GLY A 225 0.91 6.78 -3.13
CA GLY A 225 0.19 6.74 -4.40
C GLY A 225 -0.38 8.06 -4.87
N VAL A 226 0.02 9.17 -4.22
CA VAL A 226 -0.33 10.54 -4.59
C VAL A 226 0.95 11.30 -5.00
N LYS A 227 0.91 11.96 -6.15
CA LYS A 227 2.05 12.73 -6.68
C LYS A 227 2.06 14.12 -6.08
N PHE A 228 3.05 14.41 -5.24
CA PHE A 228 3.33 15.71 -4.65
C PHE A 228 4.28 16.50 -5.55
N ALA A 229 3.97 17.77 -5.79
CA ALA A 229 4.92 18.64 -6.47
C ALA A 229 6.17 18.85 -5.60
N SER A 230 7.35 18.63 -6.17
CA SER A 230 8.60 18.86 -5.43
C SER A 230 8.93 20.34 -5.36
N PRO A 231 9.45 20.83 -4.21
CA PRO A 231 9.93 22.20 -4.08
C PRO A 231 11.21 22.46 -4.92
N LEU A 232 11.97 21.44 -5.27
CA LEU A 232 13.18 21.56 -6.10
C LEU A 232 12.93 21.22 -7.58
N SER A 233 11.66 21.05 -7.98
CA SER A 233 11.27 20.74 -9.34
C SER A 233 11.52 21.92 -10.29
N ASN A 234 11.64 21.62 -11.59
CA ASN A 234 11.73 22.62 -12.65
C ASN A 234 10.56 23.61 -12.63
N SER A 235 9.37 23.12 -12.23
CA SER A 235 8.14 23.91 -12.12
C SER A 235 7.83 24.37 -10.70
N GLY A 236 8.76 24.23 -9.75
CA GLY A 236 8.55 24.54 -8.33
C GLY A 236 7.99 25.94 -8.08
N ARG A 237 8.44 26.93 -8.86
CA ARG A 237 7.92 28.31 -8.77
C ARG A 237 6.42 28.43 -9.09
N SER A 238 5.82 27.50 -9.81
CA SER A 238 4.38 27.49 -10.08
C SER A 238 3.58 27.06 -8.86
N PHE A 239 4.14 26.23 -8.00
CA PHE A 239 3.48 25.66 -6.83
C PHE A 239 3.81 26.39 -5.53
N TYR A 240 5.03 26.97 -5.41
CA TYR A 240 5.56 27.48 -4.15
C TYR A 240 5.97 28.96 -4.22
N LYS A 241 5.92 29.62 -3.06
CA LYS A 241 6.62 30.87 -2.75
C LYS A 241 7.89 30.50 -1.98
N TYR A 242 9.02 31.11 -2.32
CA TYR A 242 10.33 30.82 -1.72
C TYR A 242 10.86 32.06 -1.00
N PHE A 243 11.58 31.81 0.09
CA PHE A 243 12.20 32.84 0.90
C PHE A 243 13.62 32.38 1.25
N LEU A 244 14.63 33.17 0.90
CA LEU A 244 15.98 32.99 1.41
C LEU A 244 16.01 33.53 2.85
N VAL A 245 16.11 32.60 3.82
CA VAL A 245 16.05 32.97 5.25
C VAL A 245 17.40 33.39 5.76
N ASP A 246 18.45 32.62 5.41
CA ASP A 246 19.79 32.79 5.93
C ASP A 246 20.84 32.18 5.01
N SER A 247 22.12 32.53 5.25
CA SER A 247 23.26 31.82 4.70
C SER A 247 24.29 31.60 5.79
N THR A 248 24.36 30.35 6.26
CA THR A 248 25.26 29.95 7.36
C THR A 248 26.44 29.13 6.86
N ASN A 249 27.50 29.09 7.65
CA ASN A 249 28.67 28.23 7.37
C ASN A 249 28.50 26.94 8.18
N VAL A 250 28.32 25.82 7.50
CA VAL A 250 28.16 24.50 8.13
C VAL A 250 29.30 23.61 7.67
N GLU A 251 30.10 23.10 8.60
CA GLU A 251 31.31 22.30 8.33
C GLU A 251 32.25 22.95 7.31
N GLY A 252 32.48 24.27 7.45
CA GLY A 252 33.39 25.04 6.60
C GLY A 252 32.82 25.38 5.19
N ARG A 253 31.58 25.02 4.88
CA ARG A 253 30.91 25.28 3.60
C ARG A 253 29.72 26.22 3.77
N LYS A 254 29.67 27.27 2.93
CA LYS A 254 28.54 28.19 2.91
C LYS A 254 27.28 27.44 2.43
N THR A 255 26.18 27.59 3.18
CA THR A 255 24.93 26.87 2.94
C THR A 255 23.78 27.89 2.93
N TYR A 256 22.94 27.88 1.91
CA TYR A 256 21.74 28.69 1.82
C TYR A 256 20.56 27.98 2.48
N LYS A 257 19.90 28.65 3.42
CA LYS A 257 18.64 28.18 4.02
C LYS A 257 17.46 28.80 3.27
N ILE A 258 16.67 27.99 2.57
CA ILE A 258 15.52 28.40 1.81
C ILE A 258 14.27 27.81 2.47
N ARG A 259 13.34 28.67 2.86
CA ARG A 259 11.99 28.28 3.26
C ARG A 259 11.03 28.39 2.10
N PHE A 260 10.10 27.48 2.00
CA PHE A 260 9.08 27.52 0.95
C PHE A 260 7.70 27.22 1.51
N HIS A 261 6.68 27.86 0.93
CA HIS A 261 5.28 27.67 1.27
C HIS A 261 4.45 27.47 0.00
N PRO A 262 3.42 26.61 0.03
CA PRO A 262 2.58 26.41 -1.14
C PRO A 262 1.75 27.67 -1.49
N LYS A 263 1.60 27.94 -2.77
CA LYS A 263 0.70 28.99 -3.29
C LYS A 263 -0.76 28.54 -3.20
N SER A 264 -1.01 27.24 -3.33
CA SER A 264 -2.33 26.61 -3.27
C SER A 264 -2.19 25.17 -2.79
N VAL A 265 -3.18 24.68 -2.06
CA VAL A 265 -3.27 23.28 -1.60
C VAL A 265 -4.27 22.46 -2.43
N ALA A 266 -4.71 22.97 -3.57
CA ALA A 266 -5.54 22.24 -4.52
C ALA A 266 -4.77 21.11 -5.23
N THR A 267 -3.46 21.26 -5.34
CA THR A 267 -2.52 20.21 -5.77
C THR A 267 -1.80 19.69 -4.53
N PRO A 268 -1.46 18.40 -4.44
CA PRO A 268 -0.64 17.87 -3.36
C PRO A 268 0.72 18.57 -3.33
N VAL A 269 1.00 19.25 -2.23
CA VAL A 269 2.19 20.09 -2.03
C VAL A 269 2.74 19.91 -0.62
N LEU A 270 4.02 20.24 -0.48
CA LEU A 270 4.76 20.23 0.78
C LEU A 270 4.92 21.64 1.33
N ASP A 271 5.28 21.75 2.60
CA ASP A 271 5.65 22.99 3.30
C ASP A 271 6.92 22.70 4.08
N GLY A 272 7.90 23.59 4.10
CA GLY A 272 9.12 23.35 4.86
C GLY A 272 10.32 24.17 4.44
N GLU A 273 11.49 23.60 4.71
CA GLU A 273 12.77 24.26 4.43
C GLU A 273 13.80 23.29 3.86
N VAL A 274 14.71 23.82 3.06
CA VAL A 274 15.82 23.11 2.47
C VAL A 274 17.11 23.91 2.70
N ASN A 275 18.19 23.18 2.94
CA ASN A 275 19.54 23.71 3.05
C ASN A 275 20.34 23.30 1.81
N ILE A 276 20.92 24.28 1.13
CA ILE A 276 21.56 24.11 -0.19
C ILE A 276 23.02 24.51 -0.08
N ASP A 277 23.93 23.65 -0.49
CA ASP A 277 25.37 23.99 -0.60
C ASP A 277 25.58 25.09 -1.66
N SER A 278 26.31 26.12 -1.30
CA SER A 278 26.46 27.29 -2.17
C SER A 278 27.38 27.06 -3.38
N ALA A 279 28.31 26.12 -3.29
CA ALA A 279 29.29 25.84 -4.35
C ALA A 279 28.72 24.90 -5.41
N SER A 280 28.06 23.80 -4.98
CA SER A 280 27.52 22.77 -5.87
C SER A 280 26.04 22.92 -6.17
N TYR A 281 25.31 23.77 -5.44
CA TYR A 281 23.84 23.86 -5.42
C TYR A 281 23.16 22.54 -5.08
N ALA A 282 23.86 21.65 -4.38
CA ALA A 282 23.30 20.38 -3.94
C ALA A 282 22.42 20.54 -2.71
N LEU A 283 21.42 19.69 -2.59
CA LEU A 283 20.63 19.53 -1.38
C LEU A 283 21.51 18.95 -0.27
N ARG A 284 21.71 19.72 0.80
CA ARG A 284 22.40 19.27 2.01
C ARG A 284 21.45 18.61 2.98
N SER A 285 20.33 19.28 3.25
CA SER A 285 19.28 18.70 4.08
C SER A 285 17.92 19.29 3.74
N ALA A 286 16.85 18.55 4.06
CA ALA A 286 15.47 18.99 3.93
C ALA A 286 14.67 18.60 5.17
N ARG A 287 13.78 19.49 5.59
CA ARG A 287 12.78 19.25 6.61
C ARG A 287 11.44 19.72 6.05
N VAL A 288 10.65 18.78 5.57
CA VAL A 288 9.42 19.07 4.84
C VAL A 288 8.23 18.30 5.42
N LYS A 289 7.07 18.87 5.33
CA LYS A 289 5.83 18.27 5.80
C LYS A 289 4.72 18.44 4.77
N MET A 290 3.73 17.61 4.81
CA MET A 290 2.51 17.78 4.02
C MET A 290 1.86 19.12 4.39
N ALA A 291 1.55 19.94 3.40
CA ALA A 291 0.96 21.25 3.64
C ALA A 291 -0.45 21.12 4.25
N LYS A 292 -0.78 21.99 5.21
CA LYS A 292 -2.09 22.00 5.87
C LYS A 292 -3.21 22.19 4.84
N GLY A 293 -4.17 21.26 4.82
CA GLY A 293 -5.30 21.27 3.89
C GLY A 293 -5.10 20.45 2.61
N VAL A 294 -3.92 19.83 2.42
CA VAL A 294 -3.74 18.75 1.44
C VAL A 294 -4.47 17.51 1.96
N ASN A 295 -5.16 16.82 1.06
CA ASN A 295 -5.91 15.62 1.39
C ASN A 295 -5.26 14.38 0.79
N VAL A 296 -4.68 13.54 1.64
CA VAL A 296 -4.23 12.18 1.30
C VAL A 296 -5.07 11.20 2.11
N ASN A 297 -5.58 10.13 1.47
CA ASN A 297 -6.41 9.14 2.16
C ASN A 297 -5.68 8.56 3.36
N TRP A 298 -6.36 8.48 4.48
CA TRP A 298 -5.88 7.86 5.72
C TRP A 298 -4.69 8.58 6.40
N ILE A 299 -4.12 9.65 5.82
CA ILE A 299 -2.97 10.37 6.36
C ILE A 299 -3.40 11.75 6.82
N ARG A 300 -3.19 12.05 8.11
CA ARG A 300 -3.40 13.36 8.71
C ARG A 300 -2.15 14.21 8.63
N HIS A 301 -1.02 13.64 8.99
CA HIS A 301 0.28 14.30 9.03
C HIS A 301 1.33 13.45 8.33
N LEU A 302 2.20 14.11 7.60
CA LEU A 302 3.35 13.50 6.95
C LEU A 302 4.51 14.47 7.10
N ALA A 303 5.64 13.98 7.59
CA ALA A 303 6.89 14.69 7.65
C ALA A 303 8.02 13.88 7.04
N ILE A 304 8.95 14.56 6.39
CA ILE A 304 10.10 13.95 5.72
C ILE A 304 11.33 14.75 6.10
N GLU A 305 12.36 14.06 6.53
CA GLU A 305 13.68 14.58 6.84
C GLU A 305 14.70 13.90 5.94
N ILE A 306 15.54 14.69 5.30
CA ILE A 306 16.62 14.20 4.45
C ILE A 306 17.91 14.89 4.91
N ASP A 307 18.95 14.12 5.11
CA ASP A 307 20.30 14.60 5.39
C ASP A 307 21.24 13.95 4.37
N ASN A 308 21.95 14.78 3.62
CA ASN A 308 22.94 14.36 2.64
C ASN A 308 24.35 14.75 3.13
N ARG A 309 25.35 13.99 2.72
CA ARG A 309 26.75 14.27 3.00
C ARG A 309 27.56 14.34 1.72
N LEU A 310 28.64 15.11 1.75
CA LEU A 310 29.65 15.09 0.70
C LEU A 310 30.57 13.89 0.93
N THR A 311 30.69 13.03 -0.08
CA THR A 311 31.55 11.85 -0.04
C THR A 311 33.01 12.22 -0.33
N ALA A 312 33.94 11.29 -0.12
CA ALA A 312 35.34 11.46 -0.48
C ALA A 312 35.55 11.71 -1.98
N ASP A 313 34.65 11.18 -2.82
CA ASP A 313 34.63 11.37 -4.27
C ASP A 313 34.04 12.74 -4.68
N SER A 314 33.78 13.62 -3.73
CA SER A 314 33.19 14.96 -3.95
C SER A 314 31.78 14.93 -4.53
N LEU A 315 31.04 13.84 -4.36
CA LEU A 315 29.65 13.69 -4.74
C LEU A 315 28.74 13.81 -3.49
N TRP A 316 27.60 14.48 -3.64
CA TRP A 316 26.59 14.52 -2.59
C TRP A 316 25.78 13.24 -2.60
N PHE A 317 25.67 12.59 -1.43
CA PHE A 317 24.98 11.32 -1.31
C PHE A 317 24.10 11.28 -0.05
N PRO A 318 22.93 10.62 -0.07
CA PRO A 318 22.11 10.46 1.11
C PRO A 318 22.88 9.84 2.27
N GLN A 319 22.71 10.38 3.45
CA GLN A 319 23.21 9.83 4.70
C GLN A 319 22.07 9.24 5.51
N ARG A 320 20.96 9.99 5.61
CA ARG A 320 19.78 9.60 6.36
C ARG A 320 18.52 10.18 5.74
N GLU A 321 17.52 9.35 5.62
CA GLU A 321 16.16 9.74 5.23
C GLU A 321 15.20 9.21 6.28
N LYS A 322 14.31 10.07 6.79
CA LYS A 322 13.26 9.67 7.72
C LYS A 322 11.93 10.20 7.25
N MET A 323 10.96 9.32 7.13
CA MET A 323 9.57 9.65 6.85
C MET A 323 8.70 9.23 8.03
N THR A 324 7.86 10.13 8.52
CA THR A 324 6.90 9.86 9.58
C THR A 324 5.51 10.21 9.11
N ALA A 325 4.57 9.27 9.22
CA ALA A 325 3.19 9.46 8.80
C ALA A 325 2.21 9.06 9.90
N ASP A 326 1.18 9.87 10.11
CA ASP A 326 0.07 9.62 11.03
C ASP A 326 -1.14 9.16 10.22
N PHE A 327 -1.53 7.89 10.44
CA PHE A 327 -2.61 7.22 9.74
C PHE A 327 -3.87 7.16 10.63
N THR A 328 -5.01 7.52 10.08
CA THR A 328 -6.29 7.45 10.79
C THR A 328 -7.39 6.93 9.87
N LEU A 329 -8.31 6.14 10.41
CA LEU A 329 -9.49 5.66 9.70
C LEU A 329 -10.56 6.75 9.52
N THR A 330 -10.50 7.82 10.30
CA THR A 330 -11.43 8.96 10.21
C THR A 330 -10.67 10.28 10.31
N LYS A 331 -11.16 11.28 9.60
CA LYS A 331 -10.60 12.65 9.65
C LYS A 331 -11.09 13.51 10.81
N SER A 332 -11.96 12.97 11.66
CA SER A 332 -12.40 13.68 12.85
C SER A 332 -11.22 13.84 13.81
N ASP A 333 -10.91 15.06 14.20
CA ASP A 333 -10.00 15.39 15.30
C ASP A 333 -10.52 14.89 16.66
N SER A 334 -11.72 14.29 16.67
CA SER A 334 -12.23 13.65 17.87
C SER A 334 -11.34 12.46 18.20
N SER A 335 -10.61 12.62 19.24
CA SER A 335 -9.59 11.80 19.87
C SER A 335 -9.99 10.36 20.23
N LYS A 336 -11.17 9.90 19.83
CA LYS A 336 -11.76 8.62 20.27
C LYS A 336 -11.45 7.40 19.40
N MET A 337 -10.81 7.57 18.25
CA MET A 337 -10.49 6.44 17.37
C MET A 337 -8.99 6.14 17.36
N ILE A 338 -8.67 4.86 17.26
CA ILE A 338 -7.29 4.38 17.11
C ILE A 338 -6.70 4.99 15.84
N ALA A 339 -5.55 5.63 16.00
CA ALA A 339 -4.70 6.09 14.91
C ALA A 339 -3.36 5.32 14.97
N PHE A 340 -2.68 5.28 13.85
CA PHE A 340 -1.39 4.61 13.73
C PHE A 340 -0.33 5.64 13.35
N LEU A 341 0.78 5.64 14.06
CA LEU A 341 1.96 6.40 13.69
C LEU A 341 2.98 5.44 13.06
N GLY A 342 3.35 5.69 11.81
CA GLY A 342 4.41 4.95 11.13
C GLY A 342 5.64 5.82 10.94
N SER A 343 6.81 5.34 11.30
CA SER A 343 8.11 5.96 11.02
C SER A 343 8.96 4.99 10.21
N HIS A 344 9.57 5.49 9.15
CA HIS A 344 10.50 4.77 8.30
C HIS A 344 11.79 5.58 8.18
N GLU A 345 12.90 5.00 8.59
CA GLU A 345 14.21 5.65 8.57
C GLU A 345 15.19 4.77 7.81
N VAL A 346 15.88 5.34 6.84
CA VAL A 346 16.95 4.69 6.09
C VAL A 346 18.27 5.42 6.34
N THR A 347 19.29 4.69 6.69
CA THR A 347 20.66 5.18 6.82
C THR A 347 21.53 4.53 5.77
N TYR A 348 22.31 5.33 5.06
CA TYR A 348 23.20 4.90 3.98
C TYR A 348 24.64 4.95 4.45
N SER A 349 25.39 3.87 4.17
CA SER A 349 26.82 3.77 4.53
C SER A 349 27.60 3.06 3.42
N ASP A 350 28.94 3.11 3.51
CA ASP A 350 29.87 2.38 2.64
C ASP A 350 29.58 2.56 1.14
N VAL A 351 29.24 3.77 0.71
CA VAL A 351 28.98 4.05 -0.70
C VAL A 351 30.27 3.91 -1.52
N LYS A 352 30.16 3.18 -2.64
CA LYS A 352 31.24 2.95 -3.60
C LYS A 352 30.71 3.23 -5.00
N PHE A 353 31.29 4.21 -5.67
CA PHE A 353 30.95 4.57 -7.03
C PHE A 353 31.70 3.68 -8.03
N ASP A 354 31.19 3.58 -9.24
CA ASP A 354 31.75 2.85 -10.40
C ASP A 354 32.14 1.39 -10.13
N THR A 355 31.62 0.81 -9.07
CA THR A 355 31.89 -0.59 -8.71
C THR A 355 31.02 -1.52 -9.55
N PRO A 356 31.58 -2.59 -10.18
CA PRO A 356 30.80 -3.55 -10.94
C PRO A 356 29.75 -4.26 -10.12
N ILE A 357 28.52 -4.30 -10.63
CA ILE A 357 27.41 -5.03 -9.98
C ILE A 357 27.57 -6.53 -10.26
N PRO A 358 27.43 -7.40 -9.25
CA PRO A 358 27.52 -8.86 -9.42
C PRO A 358 26.52 -9.37 -10.46
N LYS A 359 26.96 -10.29 -11.31
CA LYS A 359 26.10 -10.88 -12.38
C LYS A 359 24.82 -11.51 -11.83
N GLN A 360 24.86 -12.06 -10.62
CA GLN A 360 23.68 -12.61 -9.97
C GLN A 360 22.61 -11.55 -9.67
N VAL A 361 23.03 -10.34 -9.29
CA VAL A 361 22.14 -9.21 -9.04
C VAL A 361 21.62 -8.65 -10.36
N LEU A 362 22.46 -8.55 -11.40
CA LEU A 362 22.05 -8.11 -12.74
C LEU A 362 21.04 -9.07 -13.36
N GLY A 363 21.22 -10.37 -13.21
CA GLY A 363 20.35 -11.41 -13.76
C GLY A 363 19.02 -11.59 -13.02
N THR A 364 18.86 -10.92 -11.90
CA THR A 364 17.62 -10.96 -11.12
C THR A 364 16.83 -9.67 -11.37
N SER A 365 15.54 -9.71 -11.43
CA SER A 365 14.69 -8.53 -11.67
C SER A 365 13.80 -8.20 -10.48
N ALA A 366 13.84 -8.99 -9.39
CA ALA A 366 13.21 -8.55 -8.16
C ALA A 366 13.91 -7.28 -7.67
N SER A 367 13.16 -6.24 -7.37
CA SER A 367 13.69 -5.04 -6.73
C SER A 367 14.29 -5.34 -5.36
N VAL A 368 13.76 -6.35 -4.67
CA VAL A 368 14.21 -6.83 -3.37
C VAL A 368 14.55 -8.33 -3.45
N ILE A 369 15.77 -8.68 -3.06
CA ILE A 369 16.31 -10.04 -3.06
C ILE A 369 16.62 -10.41 -1.62
N LEU A 370 16.16 -11.58 -1.18
CA LEU A 370 16.59 -12.15 0.12
C LEU A 370 17.87 -12.96 -0.12
N SER A 371 18.94 -12.68 0.63
CA SER A 371 20.15 -13.51 0.63
C SER A 371 19.85 -14.88 1.25
N ASP A 372 20.68 -15.87 0.93
CA ASP A 372 20.55 -17.21 1.50
C ASP A 372 20.69 -17.20 3.02
N ASP A 373 21.50 -16.31 3.58
CA ASP A 373 21.66 -16.14 5.03
C ASP A 373 20.39 -15.54 5.66
N ALA A 374 19.75 -14.56 5.01
CA ALA A 374 18.47 -14.00 5.48
C ALA A 374 17.33 -15.03 5.44
N ILE A 375 17.37 -15.98 4.48
CA ILE A 375 16.38 -17.07 4.35
C ILE A 375 16.59 -18.14 5.42
N SER A 376 17.85 -18.45 5.74
CA SER A 376 18.20 -19.55 6.66
C SER A 376 17.96 -19.25 8.13
N GLY A 377 17.70 -17.98 8.47
CA GLY A 377 17.46 -17.55 9.86
C GLY A 377 18.68 -17.72 10.78
N LYS A 378 19.89 -17.72 10.21
CA LYS A 378 21.11 -17.73 11.02
C LYS A 378 21.09 -16.54 11.96
N GLN A 379 21.51 -16.76 13.21
CA GLN A 379 21.70 -15.66 14.15
C GLN A 379 22.70 -14.67 13.57
N VAL A 380 22.21 -13.49 13.27
CA VAL A 380 23.01 -12.40 12.72
C VAL A 380 23.44 -11.52 13.90
N GLU A 381 24.72 -11.18 13.94
CA GLU A 381 25.24 -10.24 14.91
C GLU A 381 24.84 -8.81 14.50
N TRP A 382 23.68 -8.35 14.98
CA TRP A 382 23.08 -7.07 14.64
C TRP A 382 23.98 -5.88 14.94
N ASP A 383 24.81 -5.97 16.00
CA ASP A 383 25.70 -4.89 16.40
C ASP A 383 26.74 -4.55 15.31
N SER A 384 27.08 -5.52 14.45
CA SER A 384 27.98 -5.31 13.30
C SER A 384 27.28 -4.71 12.07
N LEU A 385 25.95 -4.80 11.99
CA LEU A 385 25.15 -4.32 10.87
C LEU A 385 24.51 -2.95 11.13
N ARG A 386 24.34 -2.60 12.39
CA ARG A 386 23.77 -1.30 12.79
C ARG A 386 24.80 -0.20 12.61
N PRO A 387 24.44 0.93 12.00
CA PRO A 387 25.32 2.09 11.90
C PRO A 387 25.54 2.78 13.27
N TYR A 388 24.66 2.53 14.23
CA TYR A 388 24.71 3.05 15.61
C TYR A 388 24.10 2.03 16.59
N ALA A 389 24.56 2.05 17.84
CA ALA A 389 24.01 1.20 18.90
C ALA A 389 22.56 1.61 19.21
N LEU A 390 21.72 0.62 19.51
CA LEU A 390 20.36 0.90 19.97
C LEU A 390 20.36 1.73 21.24
N SER A 391 19.55 2.77 21.28
CA SER A 391 19.29 3.54 22.48
C SER A 391 18.64 2.67 23.56
N GLN A 392 18.72 3.10 24.83
CA GLN A 392 18.04 2.39 25.92
C GLN A 392 16.53 2.32 25.71
N LYS A 393 15.94 3.36 25.11
CA LYS A 393 14.54 3.43 24.73
C LYS A 393 14.19 2.33 23.74
N GLU A 394 14.95 2.18 22.66
CA GLU A 394 14.71 1.15 21.64
C GLU A 394 14.87 -0.26 22.22
N LYS A 395 15.87 -0.52 23.02
CA LYS A 395 16.04 -1.79 23.75
C LYS A 395 14.84 -2.11 24.64
N THR A 396 14.26 -1.09 25.26
CA THR A 396 13.09 -1.23 26.10
C THR A 396 11.84 -1.52 25.29
N ILE A 397 11.69 -0.88 24.11
CA ILE A 397 10.61 -1.16 23.17
C ILE A 397 10.67 -2.62 22.70
N TYR A 398 11.84 -3.14 22.33
CA TYR A 398 11.98 -4.56 21.96
C TYR A 398 11.49 -5.49 23.08
N ARG A 399 11.97 -5.28 24.32
CA ARG A 399 11.55 -6.08 25.48
C ARG A 399 10.06 -5.96 25.78
N MET A 400 9.50 -4.75 25.67
CA MET A 400 8.07 -4.50 25.84
C MET A 400 7.24 -5.25 24.80
N VAL A 401 7.62 -5.16 23.53
CA VAL A 401 6.90 -5.82 22.43
C VAL A 401 6.95 -7.34 22.59
N ASP A 402 8.08 -7.91 22.96
CA ASP A 402 8.21 -9.34 23.27
C ASP A 402 7.32 -9.75 24.47
N SER A 403 7.22 -8.88 25.46
CA SER A 403 6.36 -9.11 26.64
C SER A 403 4.87 -9.03 26.29
N ILE A 404 4.46 -8.10 25.41
CA ILE A 404 3.08 -7.97 24.93
C ILE A 404 2.61 -9.27 24.25
N GLN A 405 3.47 -9.91 23.49
CA GLN A 405 3.13 -11.16 22.79
C GLN A 405 2.80 -12.31 23.76
N GLN A 406 3.27 -12.27 25.00
CA GLN A 406 2.98 -13.28 26.00
C GLN A 406 1.63 -13.08 26.66
N VAL A 407 1.02 -11.88 26.55
CA VAL A 407 -0.27 -11.57 27.17
C VAL A 407 -1.41 -12.33 26.46
N PRO A 408 -2.21 -13.14 27.15
CA PRO A 408 -3.29 -13.92 26.53
C PRO A 408 -4.31 -13.07 25.76
N LEU A 409 -4.63 -11.88 26.26
CA LEU A 409 -5.57 -10.97 25.63
C LEU A 409 -5.00 -10.47 24.26
N TYR A 410 -3.70 -10.19 24.18
CA TYR A 410 -3.04 -9.83 22.92
C TYR A 410 -3.13 -10.98 21.91
N LYS A 411 -2.79 -12.21 22.31
CA LYS A 411 -2.89 -13.40 21.45
C LYS A 411 -4.29 -13.57 20.89
N ASN A 412 -5.31 -13.36 21.70
CA ASN A 412 -6.70 -13.47 21.27
C ASN A 412 -7.08 -12.36 20.27
N ILE A 413 -6.75 -11.10 20.57
CA ILE A 413 -7.01 -9.96 19.66
C ILE A 413 -6.25 -10.15 18.36
N TYR A 414 -4.99 -10.52 18.42
CA TYR A 414 -4.15 -10.78 17.25
C TYR A 414 -4.72 -11.91 16.39
N THR A 415 -5.13 -13.02 17.00
CA THR A 415 -5.78 -14.14 16.32
C THR A 415 -7.06 -13.73 15.62
N VAL A 416 -7.92 -12.95 16.29
CA VAL A 416 -9.16 -12.42 15.70
C VAL A 416 -8.85 -11.49 14.51
N LEU A 417 -7.94 -10.53 14.68
CA LEU A 417 -7.55 -9.61 13.60
C LEU A 417 -6.96 -10.36 12.40
N ASN A 418 -6.05 -11.29 12.64
CA ASN A 418 -5.48 -12.12 11.58
C ASN A 418 -6.53 -12.97 10.88
N THR A 419 -7.50 -13.50 11.63
CA THR A 419 -8.61 -14.25 11.05
C THR A 419 -9.48 -13.35 10.17
N ILE A 420 -9.81 -12.14 10.63
CA ILE A 420 -10.61 -11.17 9.85
C ILE A 420 -9.88 -10.76 8.57
N ILE A 421 -8.58 -10.45 8.65
CA ILE A 421 -7.80 -9.97 7.51
C ILE A 421 -7.41 -11.10 6.57
N GLY A 422 -6.93 -12.22 7.13
CA GLY A 422 -6.47 -13.38 6.38
C GLY A 422 -7.58 -14.30 5.87
N GLY A 423 -8.80 -14.12 6.39
CA GLY A 423 -9.96 -14.95 6.06
C GLY A 423 -9.96 -16.32 6.74
N TYR A 424 -8.88 -16.71 7.40
CA TYR A 424 -8.71 -18.04 7.99
C TYR A 424 -8.28 -17.95 9.45
N TYR A 425 -8.91 -18.78 10.28
CA TYR A 425 -8.41 -19.08 11.62
C TYR A 425 -7.26 -20.08 11.51
N ASN A 426 -6.03 -19.61 11.68
CA ASN A 426 -4.83 -20.43 11.53
C ASN A 426 -4.42 -21.04 12.87
N THR A 427 -4.35 -22.38 12.90
CA THR A 427 -3.58 -23.14 13.89
C THR A 427 -2.14 -23.30 13.38
N LYS A 428 -1.28 -24.00 14.10
CA LYS A 428 0.12 -24.19 13.67
C LYS A 428 0.23 -24.79 12.26
N TYR A 429 -0.53 -25.82 11.94
CA TYR A 429 -0.39 -26.55 10.66
C TYR A 429 -1.58 -26.43 9.73
N VAL A 430 -2.73 -26.00 10.25
CA VAL A 430 -4.00 -25.96 9.51
C VAL A 430 -4.70 -24.61 9.73
N GLY A 431 -5.21 -24.01 8.66
CA GLY A 431 -6.09 -22.88 8.69
C GLY A 431 -7.52 -23.29 8.33
N ILE A 432 -8.49 -22.86 9.12
CA ILE A 432 -9.94 -23.11 8.92
C ILE A 432 -10.59 -21.86 8.33
N GLY A 433 -11.31 -21.98 7.23
CA GLY A 433 -11.95 -20.85 6.52
C GLY A 433 -12.08 -21.11 5.01
N PRO A 434 -12.35 -20.06 4.20
CA PRO A 434 -12.48 -18.67 4.62
C PRO A 434 -13.84 -18.38 5.27
N TYR A 435 -13.82 -17.63 6.37
CA TYR A 435 -15.04 -17.33 7.14
C TYR A 435 -16.06 -16.54 6.30
N SER A 436 -15.61 -15.72 5.36
CA SER A 436 -16.48 -14.93 4.48
C SER A 436 -17.35 -15.78 3.54
N LYS A 437 -16.96 -17.04 3.31
CA LYS A 437 -17.71 -18.04 2.52
C LYS A 437 -18.47 -19.05 3.38
N ALA A 438 -18.40 -18.96 4.71
CA ALA A 438 -19.05 -19.92 5.59
C ALA A 438 -20.56 -19.98 5.37
N ILE A 439 -21.17 -18.83 5.09
CA ILE A 439 -22.60 -18.71 4.79
C ILE A 439 -22.76 -17.78 3.60
N SER A 440 -23.56 -18.18 2.61
CA SER A 440 -23.95 -17.33 1.48
C SER A 440 -25.36 -17.71 1.01
N PHE A 441 -25.97 -16.84 0.19
CA PHE A 441 -27.31 -17.04 -0.31
C PHE A 441 -27.35 -16.81 -1.82
N ASN A 442 -27.96 -17.72 -2.55
CA ASN A 442 -28.20 -17.57 -3.96
C ASN A 442 -29.48 -18.31 -4.39
N ARG A 443 -29.96 -18.04 -5.60
CA ARG A 443 -31.22 -18.62 -6.08
C ARG A 443 -31.16 -20.11 -6.40
N LEU A 444 -29.99 -20.62 -6.77
CA LEU A 444 -29.82 -22.02 -7.13
C LEU A 444 -29.79 -22.88 -5.86
N GLU A 445 -28.95 -22.54 -4.90
CA GLU A 445 -28.64 -23.34 -3.71
C GLU A 445 -29.50 -22.98 -2.50
N GLY A 446 -30.15 -21.82 -2.50
CA GLY A 446 -30.80 -21.26 -1.31
C GLY A 446 -29.79 -20.71 -0.31
N ALA A 447 -29.84 -21.16 0.92
CA ALA A 447 -28.75 -20.96 1.88
C ALA A 447 -27.64 -21.98 1.61
N ARG A 448 -26.40 -21.49 1.47
CA ARG A 448 -25.20 -22.31 1.30
C ARG A 448 -24.34 -22.21 2.54
N PHE A 449 -23.99 -23.35 3.09
CA PHE A 449 -23.08 -23.49 4.22
C PHE A 449 -21.78 -24.11 3.72
N GLN A 450 -20.64 -23.52 4.04
CA GLN A 450 -19.33 -23.99 3.59
C GLN A 450 -18.34 -24.04 4.75
N ILE A 451 -17.59 -25.12 4.82
CA ILE A 451 -16.40 -25.25 5.67
C ILE A 451 -15.20 -25.59 4.80
N GLY A 452 -14.10 -24.90 5.02
CA GLY A 452 -12.87 -25.17 4.30
C GLY A 452 -11.67 -25.24 5.23
N VAL A 453 -10.64 -25.93 4.78
CA VAL A 453 -9.37 -26.08 5.47
C VAL A 453 -8.22 -25.95 4.48
N ARG A 454 -7.11 -25.42 4.96
CA ARG A 454 -5.85 -25.37 4.20
C ARG A 454 -4.66 -25.60 5.09
N THR A 455 -3.57 -26.11 4.54
CA THR A 455 -2.30 -26.19 5.27
C THR A 455 -1.63 -24.83 5.37
N THR A 456 -0.92 -24.59 6.47
CA THR A 456 -0.18 -23.34 6.71
C THR A 456 1.26 -23.42 6.20
N LYS A 457 2.00 -22.33 6.27
CA LYS A 457 3.45 -22.28 5.93
C LYS A 457 4.32 -23.10 6.88
N GLU A 458 3.83 -23.34 8.11
CA GLU A 458 4.49 -24.17 9.12
C GLU A 458 4.38 -25.66 8.81
N PHE A 459 3.33 -26.08 8.10
CA PHE A 459 3.22 -27.45 7.57
C PHE A 459 4.24 -27.66 6.46
N SER A 460 4.23 -26.81 5.45
CA SER A 460 5.20 -26.83 4.36
C SER A 460 5.29 -25.45 3.70
N ARG A 461 6.51 -25.06 3.34
CA ARG A 461 6.75 -23.85 2.55
C ARG A 461 6.75 -24.09 1.04
N ARG A 462 6.61 -25.35 0.60
CA ARG A 462 6.64 -25.77 -0.81
C ARG A 462 5.32 -26.36 -1.27
N VAL A 463 4.56 -26.98 -0.38
CA VAL A 463 3.30 -27.65 -0.72
C VAL A 463 2.19 -27.07 0.13
N ARG A 464 1.10 -26.63 -0.52
CA ARG A 464 -0.14 -26.19 0.13
C ARG A 464 -1.27 -27.08 -0.35
N LEU A 465 -2.03 -27.63 0.59
CA LEU A 465 -3.27 -28.36 0.35
C LEU A 465 -4.42 -27.48 0.83
N SER A 466 -5.44 -27.34 0.00
CA SER A 466 -6.66 -26.59 0.34
C SER A 466 -7.87 -27.43 -0.05
N THR A 467 -8.87 -27.51 0.80
CA THR A 467 -10.13 -28.20 0.48
C THR A 467 -11.29 -27.51 1.17
N TYR A 468 -12.48 -27.60 0.57
CA TYR A 468 -13.73 -27.21 1.23
C TYR A 468 -14.85 -28.15 0.84
N LEU A 469 -15.86 -28.19 1.71
CA LEU A 469 -17.16 -28.83 1.50
C LEU A 469 -18.26 -27.81 1.70
N ALA A 470 -19.26 -27.80 0.84
CA ALA A 470 -20.39 -26.91 0.91
C ALA A 470 -21.70 -27.71 0.69
N TYR A 471 -22.80 -27.22 1.28
CA TYR A 471 -24.14 -27.78 1.14
C TYR A 471 -25.13 -26.68 0.85
N GLY A 472 -25.98 -26.89 -0.18
CA GLY A 472 -27.05 -25.98 -0.55
C GLY A 472 -28.41 -26.51 -0.03
N THR A 473 -29.21 -25.63 0.61
CA THR A 473 -30.49 -26.06 1.20
C THR A 473 -31.63 -26.22 0.20
N ARG A 474 -31.50 -25.66 -1.01
CA ARG A 474 -32.55 -25.74 -2.04
C ARG A 474 -32.33 -26.82 -3.06
N ASP A 475 -31.06 -26.99 -3.46
CA ASP A 475 -30.66 -28.05 -4.38
C ASP A 475 -30.30 -29.35 -3.68
N GLU A 476 -30.21 -29.32 -2.33
CA GLU A 476 -29.93 -30.46 -1.46
C GLU A 476 -28.68 -31.25 -1.85
N ASP A 477 -27.70 -30.54 -2.43
CA ASP A 477 -26.51 -31.15 -3.02
C ASP A 477 -25.23 -30.71 -2.28
N PHE A 478 -24.27 -31.67 -2.19
CA PHE A 478 -22.94 -31.41 -1.67
C PHE A 478 -21.99 -30.99 -2.79
N LYS A 479 -21.26 -29.94 -2.51
CA LYS A 479 -20.25 -29.34 -3.42
C LYS A 479 -18.93 -29.25 -2.72
N GLY A 480 -17.85 -29.19 -3.48
CA GLY A 480 -16.54 -29.03 -2.89
C GLY A 480 -15.43 -28.85 -3.90
N ALA A 481 -14.27 -28.49 -3.40
CA ALA A 481 -13.05 -28.50 -4.18
C ALA A 481 -11.86 -28.91 -3.33
N SER A 482 -10.87 -29.49 -4.01
CA SER A 482 -9.56 -29.78 -3.45
C SER A 482 -8.49 -29.22 -4.38
N GLU A 483 -7.49 -28.59 -3.81
CA GLU A 483 -6.40 -27.95 -4.53
C GLU A 483 -5.06 -28.32 -3.90
N ILE A 484 -4.10 -28.64 -4.73
CA ILE A 484 -2.71 -28.90 -4.36
C ILE A 484 -1.84 -27.91 -5.11
N GLU A 485 -1.08 -27.09 -4.37
CA GLU A 485 -0.09 -26.20 -4.93
C GLU A 485 1.30 -26.66 -4.57
N VAL A 486 2.17 -26.77 -5.56
CA VAL A 486 3.58 -27.15 -5.40
C VAL A 486 4.48 -26.05 -5.92
N MET A 487 5.26 -25.44 -5.03
CA MET A 487 6.20 -24.38 -5.34
C MET A 487 7.60 -24.96 -5.54
N PHE A 488 8.04 -25.07 -6.80
CA PHE A 488 9.37 -25.58 -7.14
C PHE A 488 10.46 -24.53 -6.94
N ARG A 489 10.17 -23.28 -7.33
CA ARG A 489 11.11 -22.17 -7.21
C ARG A 489 10.36 -20.86 -6.92
N ARG A 490 10.92 -20.03 -6.01
CA ARG A 490 10.29 -18.78 -5.58
C ARG A 490 10.88 -17.54 -6.26
N GLN A 491 12.19 -17.48 -6.44
CA GLN A 491 12.88 -16.32 -7.02
C GLN A 491 12.43 -16.03 -8.45
N LEU A 492 12.39 -17.05 -9.30
CA LEU A 492 11.67 -17.07 -10.57
C LEU A 492 10.55 -18.07 -10.39
N LEU A 493 9.31 -17.62 -10.41
CA LEU A 493 8.15 -18.45 -10.10
C LEU A 493 8.14 -19.73 -10.94
N ARG A 494 8.11 -20.88 -10.27
CA ARG A 494 7.78 -22.18 -10.88
C ARG A 494 6.81 -22.87 -9.95
N LYS A 495 5.56 -22.92 -10.36
CA LYS A 495 4.48 -23.44 -9.53
C LYS A 495 3.58 -24.37 -10.35
N LEU A 496 3.20 -25.48 -9.77
CA LEU A 496 2.15 -26.36 -10.26
C LEU A 496 0.96 -26.28 -9.32
N THR A 497 -0.22 -26.03 -9.87
CA THR A 497 -1.50 -26.07 -9.15
C THR A 497 -2.38 -27.13 -9.80
N VAL A 498 -2.86 -28.06 -9.01
CA VAL A 498 -3.85 -29.06 -9.45
C VAL A 498 -5.11 -28.88 -8.63
N THR A 499 -6.22 -28.65 -9.31
CA THR A 499 -7.53 -28.39 -8.68
C THR A 499 -8.55 -29.38 -9.22
N TYR A 500 -9.30 -30.00 -8.33
CA TYR A 500 -10.56 -30.65 -8.66
C TYR A 500 -11.69 -29.92 -7.97
N ARG A 501 -12.76 -29.63 -8.69
CA ARG A 501 -13.91 -28.89 -8.17
C ARG A 501 -15.22 -29.44 -8.72
N ASN A 502 -16.19 -29.62 -7.84
CA ASN A 502 -17.60 -29.77 -8.18
C ASN A 502 -18.39 -28.67 -7.45
N ASP A 503 -18.79 -27.63 -8.16
CA ASP A 503 -19.41 -26.45 -7.53
C ASP A 503 -20.32 -25.67 -8.50
N ALA A 504 -21.14 -24.79 -7.93
CA ALA A 504 -21.93 -23.81 -8.66
C ALA A 504 -21.17 -22.50 -8.78
N ILE A 505 -20.81 -22.10 -10.01
CA ILE A 505 -20.01 -20.90 -10.28
C ILE A 505 -20.63 -19.98 -11.31
N GLN A 506 -20.24 -18.71 -11.29
CA GLN A 506 -20.61 -17.70 -12.27
C GLN A 506 -19.55 -17.64 -13.39
N LEU A 507 -19.91 -18.04 -14.63
CA LEU A 507 -18.94 -18.05 -15.75
C LEU A 507 -18.61 -16.66 -16.31
N SER A 508 -19.46 -15.66 -16.06
CA SER A 508 -19.30 -14.27 -16.56
C SER A 508 -18.90 -13.28 -15.48
N SER A 509 -18.30 -13.73 -14.38
CA SER A 509 -17.84 -12.82 -13.31
C SER A 509 -16.53 -12.15 -13.68
N GLY A 510 -16.40 -10.87 -13.30
CA GLY A 510 -15.16 -10.11 -13.41
C GLY A 510 -14.09 -10.55 -12.39
N VAL A 511 -12.86 -10.18 -12.64
CA VAL A 511 -11.67 -10.62 -11.86
C VAL A 511 -11.62 -10.03 -10.45
N ASN A 512 -12.35 -8.95 -10.15
CA ASN A 512 -12.16 -8.14 -8.93
C ASN A 512 -13.31 -8.13 -7.95
N ALA A 513 -14.45 -8.70 -8.29
CA ALA A 513 -15.60 -8.57 -7.43
C ALA A 513 -15.44 -9.35 -6.13
N LEU A 514 -16.21 -8.97 -5.16
CA LEU A 514 -16.58 -9.83 -4.04
C LEU A 514 -16.75 -11.24 -4.58
N SER A 515 -15.86 -12.14 -4.21
CA SER A 515 -15.85 -13.51 -4.73
C SER A 515 -17.25 -14.11 -4.63
N GLU A 516 -17.65 -14.86 -5.63
CA GLU A 516 -18.89 -15.62 -5.61
C GLU A 516 -18.99 -16.48 -4.35
N ASN A 517 -20.21 -16.75 -3.93
CA ASN A 517 -20.48 -17.52 -2.73
C ASN A 517 -19.87 -16.91 -1.45
N ASN A 518 -19.92 -15.58 -1.36
CA ASN A 518 -19.49 -14.80 -0.21
C ASN A 518 -20.72 -14.14 0.43
N ILE A 519 -20.73 -14.03 1.75
CA ILE A 519 -21.82 -13.39 2.51
C ILE A 519 -22.08 -11.94 2.06
N LEU A 520 -21.02 -11.17 1.78
CA LEU A 520 -21.17 -9.79 1.31
C LEU A 520 -21.78 -9.72 -0.09
N SER A 521 -21.35 -10.59 -1.03
CA SER A 521 -21.93 -10.63 -2.36
C SER A 521 -23.40 -11.03 -2.32
N SER A 522 -23.80 -11.85 -1.36
CA SER A 522 -25.20 -12.26 -1.16
C SER A 522 -26.06 -11.12 -0.60
N ILE A 523 -25.55 -10.37 0.41
CA ILE A 523 -26.28 -9.25 1.03
C ILE A 523 -26.45 -8.09 0.04
N PHE A 524 -25.43 -7.79 -0.73
CA PHE A 524 -25.43 -6.67 -1.69
C PHE A 524 -25.77 -7.07 -3.12
N SER A 525 -26.35 -8.25 -3.32
CA SER A 525 -26.84 -8.69 -4.62
C SER A 525 -27.96 -7.78 -5.13
N ARG A 526 -27.92 -7.40 -6.41
CA ARG A 526 -28.97 -6.62 -7.08
C ARG A 526 -30.25 -7.40 -7.34
N GLY A 527 -30.37 -8.60 -6.85
CA GLY A 527 -31.54 -9.43 -6.88
C GLY A 527 -31.93 -9.92 -8.30
N GLY A 528 -32.19 -11.19 -8.44
CA GLY A 528 -32.86 -11.74 -9.60
C GLY A 528 -32.00 -12.40 -10.68
N THR A 529 -30.71 -12.13 -10.77
CA THR A 529 -29.90 -12.51 -11.94
C THR A 529 -28.70 -13.41 -11.65
N SER A 530 -28.68 -14.12 -10.52
CA SER A 530 -27.63 -15.09 -10.26
C SER A 530 -27.82 -16.34 -11.13
N ARG A 531 -27.24 -16.32 -12.34
CA ARG A 531 -27.19 -17.48 -13.22
C ARG A 531 -25.92 -18.27 -12.93
N LEU A 532 -26.00 -19.17 -11.97
CA LEU A 532 -24.90 -20.05 -11.62
C LEU A 532 -24.93 -21.30 -12.51
N SER A 533 -23.76 -21.70 -12.98
CA SER A 533 -23.55 -22.96 -13.71
C SER A 533 -22.95 -23.99 -12.75
N THR A 534 -23.55 -25.18 -12.69
CA THR A 534 -22.97 -26.32 -11.96
C THR A 534 -21.87 -26.91 -12.81
N ILE A 535 -20.67 -27.01 -12.27
CA ILE A 535 -19.47 -27.43 -12.99
C ILE A 535 -18.71 -28.47 -12.16
N GLU A 536 -18.39 -29.57 -12.80
CA GLU A 536 -17.39 -30.52 -12.35
C GLU A 536 -16.14 -30.35 -13.21
N GLU A 537 -15.00 -29.97 -12.62
CA GLU A 537 -13.78 -29.72 -13.40
C GLU A 537 -12.50 -30.16 -12.71
N GLY A 538 -11.54 -30.59 -13.53
CA GLY A 538 -10.16 -30.81 -13.18
C GLY A 538 -9.26 -29.82 -13.92
N ILE A 539 -8.36 -29.16 -13.20
CA ILE A 539 -7.41 -28.18 -13.75
C ILE A 539 -6.01 -28.55 -13.30
N ALA A 540 -5.06 -28.60 -14.24
CA ALA A 540 -3.64 -28.64 -13.95
C ALA A 540 -2.98 -27.40 -14.58
N LEU A 541 -2.52 -26.48 -13.74
CA LEU A 541 -1.90 -25.21 -14.13
C LEU A 541 -0.44 -25.19 -13.73
N TYR A 542 0.46 -25.07 -14.70
CA TYR A 542 1.88 -24.84 -14.50
C TYR A 542 2.24 -23.41 -14.87
N GLU A 543 2.82 -22.67 -13.92
CA GLU A 543 3.28 -21.29 -14.08
C GLU A 543 4.80 -21.25 -14.08
N HIS A 544 5.38 -20.54 -15.04
CA HIS A 544 6.82 -20.41 -15.20
C HIS A 544 7.21 -18.97 -15.51
N GLU A 545 8.00 -18.38 -14.64
CA GLU A 545 8.66 -17.10 -14.89
C GLU A 545 10.05 -17.37 -15.47
N TRP A 546 10.26 -17.03 -16.72
CA TRP A 546 11.51 -17.25 -17.47
C TRP A 546 12.56 -16.24 -17.07
N LEU A 547 12.16 -15.01 -17.18
CA LEU A 547 12.87 -13.81 -16.76
C LEU A 547 11.87 -12.94 -16.02
N HIS A 548 12.37 -11.94 -15.36
CA HIS A 548 11.46 -11.01 -14.76
C HIS A 548 10.70 -10.21 -15.81
N GLY A 549 9.41 -10.16 -15.56
CA GLY A 549 8.50 -9.55 -16.49
C GLY A 549 8.14 -10.42 -17.70
N ILE A 550 8.69 -11.64 -17.82
CA ILE A 550 8.30 -12.60 -18.84
C ILE A 550 7.89 -13.89 -18.15
N SER A 551 6.62 -14.17 -18.13
CA SER A 551 6.06 -15.40 -17.58
C SER A 551 5.14 -16.10 -18.57
N SER A 552 5.11 -17.42 -18.49
CA SER A 552 4.18 -18.25 -19.23
C SER A 552 3.38 -19.13 -18.29
N SER A 553 2.19 -19.49 -18.70
CA SER A 553 1.34 -20.47 -18.04
C SER A 553 0.90 -21.53 -19.02
N PHE A 554 0.86 -22.77 -18.55
CA PHE A 554 0.33 -23.89 -19.29
C PHE A 554 -0.77 -24.54 -18.44
N GLU A 555 -1.99 -24.59 -18.97
CA GLU A 555 -3.16 -25.13 -18.27
C GLU A 555 -3.79 -26.25 -19.08
N LEU A 556 -4.03 -27.37 -18.43
CA LEU A 556 -4.91 -28.42 -18.90
C LEU A 556 -6.19 -28.36 -18.09
N ARG A 557 -7.32 -28.25 -18.77
CA ARG A 557 -8.63 -28.17 -18.14
C ARG A 557 -9.55 -29.20 -18.76
N GLY A 558 -10.20 -30.00 -17.94
CA GLY A 558 -11.32 -30.85 -18.31
C GLY A 558 -12.53 -30.49 -17.46
N ARG A 559 -13.69 -30.23 -18.06
CA ARG A 559 -14.88 -29.85 -17.32
C ARG A 559 -16.17 -30.46 -17.91
N HIS A 560 -17.07 -30.77 -17.02
CA HIS A 560 -18.46 -31.03 -17.31
C HIS A 560 -19.31 -29.87 -16.80
N ILE A 561 -20.11 -29.24 -17.63
CA ILE A 561 -21.04 -28.16 -17.26
C ILE A 561 -22.45 -28.73 -17.34
N SER A 562 -23.16 -28.76 -16.23
CA SER A 562 -24.52 -29.30 -16.14
C SER A 562 -25.57 -28.21 -16.42
N SER A 563 -26.65 -28.60 -17.11
CA SER A 563 -27.80 -27.75 -17.30
C SER A 563 -28.60 -27.58 -16.01
N ASN A 564 -29.12 -26.39 -15.78
CA ASN A 564 -30.09 -26.15 -14.72
C ASN A 564 -31.17 -25.14 -15.16
N ARG A 565 -32.19 -24.92 -14.35
CA ARG A 565 -33.31 -24.03 -14.70
C ARG A 565 -32.91 -22.56 -14.99
N TYR A 566 -31.76 -22.10 -14.49
CA TYR A 566 -31.26 -20.73 -14.70
C TYR A 566 -30.30 -20.63 -15.87
N VAL A 567 -29.67 -21.74 -16.23
CA VAL A 567 -28.70 -21.88 -17.31
C VAL A 567 -29.12 -23.11 -18.15
N PRO A 568 -30.26 -23.00 -18.85
CA PRO A 568 -30.81 -24.13 -19.64
C PRO A 568 -29.95 -24.38 -20.88
N MET A 569 -29.80 -25.64 -21.25
CA MET A 569 -29.12 -26.05 -22.47
C MET A 569 -30.15 -26.66 -23.44
N ILE A 570 -30.61 -25.84 -24.38
CA ILE A 570 -31.66 -26.20 -25.33
C ILE A 570 -31.03 -26.23 -26.72
N LEU A 571 -31.18 -27.36 -27.41
CA LEU A 571 -30.75 -27.51 -28.81
C LEU A 571 -31.70 -26.79 -29.77
N PRO A 572 -31.30 -26.50 -31.02
CA PRO A 572 -32.16 -25.84 -32.00
C PRO A 572 -33.44 -26.61 -32.34
N ASP A 573 -33.47 -27.92 -32.13
CA ASP A 573 -34.66 -28.78 -32.30
C ASP A 573 -35.63 -28.75 -31.10
N GLY A 574 -35.30 -27.96 -30.06
CA GLY A 574 -36.06 -27.84 -28.82
C GLY A 574 -35.76 -28.90 -27.78
N SER A 575 -34.89 -29.85 -28.06
CA SER A 575 -34.51 -30.88 -27.09
C SER A 575 -33.58 -30.30 -25.98
N TRP A 576 -33.66 -30.89 -24.80
CA TRP A 576 -32.85 -30.48 -23.65
C TRP A 576 -31.59 -31.33 -23.57
N LEU A 577 -30.46 -30.65 -23.34
CA LEU A 577 -29.20 -31.30 -23.07
C LEU A 577 -28.89 -31.20 -21.55
N HIS A 578 -28.56 -32.34 -20.94
CA HIS A 578 -28.25 -32.40 -19.49
C HIS A 578 -26.94 -31.73 -19.13
N GLY A 579 -26.01 -31.67 -20.06
CA GLY A 579 -24.70 -31.04 -19.85
C GLY A 579 -23.80 -31.13 -21.07
N ILE A 580 -22.67 -30.43 -20.98
CA ILE A 580 -21.65 -30.42 -22.03
C ILE A 580 -20.29 -30.78 -21.43
N ASN A 581 -19.48 -31.52 -22.19
CA ASN A 581 -18.08 -31.78 -21.86
C ASN A 581 -17.19 -30.86 -22.69
N ASP A 582 -16.25 -30.24 -22.01
CA ASP A 582 -15.22 -29.39 -22.60
C ASP A 582 -13.84 -29.71 -21.98
N ALA A 583 -12.90 -30.03 -22.85
CA ALA A 583 -11.51 -30.16 -22.43
C ALA A 583 -10.64 -29.31 -23.34
N SER A 584 -9.77 -28.52 -22.73
CA SER A 584 -8.98 -27.50 -23.42
C SER A 584 -7.57 -27.40 -22.87
N VAL A 585 -6.68 -26.93 -23.73
CA VAL A 585 -5.32 -26.54 -23.39
C VAL A 585 -5.22 -25.03 -23.52
N ARG A 586 -4.69 -24.35 -22.50
CA ARG A 586 -4.40 -22.92 -22.52
C ARG A 586 -2.90 -22.70 -22.38
N ILE A 587 -2.39 -21.83 -23.24
CA ILE A 587 -1.02 -21.30 -23.15
C ILE A 587 -1.17 -19.80 -22.92
N GLY A 588 -0.71 -19.32 -21.77
CA GLY A 588 -0.68 -17.92 -21.41
C GLY A 588 0.73 -17.35 -21.49
N LEU A 589 0.85 -16.12 -21.96
CA LEU A 589 2.08 -15.33 -21.96
C LEU A 589 1.81 -13.98 -21.31
N ARG A 590 2.64 -13.57 -20.35
CA ARG A 590 2.54 -12.27 -19.70
C ARG A 590 3.87 -11.53 -19.78
N LEU A 591 3.80 -10.29 -20.24
CA LEU A 591 4.95 -9.40 -20.42
C LEU A 591 4.75 -8.14 -19.56
N SER A 592 5.69 -7.87 -18.68
CA SER A 592 5.73 -6.65 -17.87
C SER A 592 7.17 -6.15 -17.77
N LYS A 593 7.32 -4.84 -17.65
CA LYS A 593 8.63 -4.20 -17.46
C LYS A 593 8.61 -3.44 -16.12
N ASP A 594 9.70 -3.56 -15.34
CA ASP A 594 9.90 -2.87 -14.05
C ASP A 594 8.66 -2.95 -13.13
N GLU A 595 8.10 -4.13 -13.02
CA GLU A 595 6.95 -4.39 -12.17
C GLU A 595 7.39 -4.65 -10.74
N THR A 596 6.78 -3.95 -9.80
CA THR A 596 6.96 -4.23 -8.36
C THR A 596 6.20 -5.49 -7.99
N ILE A 597 6.90 -6.48 -7.46
CA ILE A 597 6.33 -7.79 -7.10
C ILE A 597 6.64 -8.10 -5.64
N VAL A 598 5.62 -8.43 -4.88
CA VAL A 598 5.75 -8.95 -3.51
C VAL A 598 5.49 -10.45 -3.52
N ARG A 599 6.43 -11.22 -2.99
CA ARG A 599 6.37 -12.69 -2.96
C ARG A 599 6.17 -13.19 -1.55
N THR A 600 5.08 -13.91 -1.32
CA THR A 600 4.85 -14.72 -0.12
C THR A 600 5.19 -16.19 -0.40
N PRO A 601 5.17 -17.11 0.57
CA PRO A 601 5.46 -18.51 0.32
C PRO A 601 4.66 -19.16 -0.82
N PHE A 602 3.40 -18.76 -1.02
CA PHE A 602 2.50 -19.37 -2.02
C PHE A 602 1.86 -18.36 -2.98
N GLU A 603 2.01 -17.06 -2.74
CA GLU A 603 1.37 -16.03 -3.54
C GLU A 603 2.40 -15.07 -4.12
N VAL A 604 2.14 -14.63 -5.33
CA VAL A 604 2.85 -13.52 -5.98
C VAL A 604 1.86 -12.39 -6.17
N ARG A 605 2.14 -11.24 -5.56
CA ARG A 605 1.30 -10.05 -5.68
C ARG A 605 1.99 -9.04 -6.57
N HIS A 606 1.31 -8.68 -7.64
CA HIS A 606 1.72 -7.68 -8.59
C HIS A 606 1.23 -6.31 -8.13
N MET A 607 2.16 -5.42 -7.77
CA MET A 607 1.85 -4.08 -7.25
C MET A 607 1.73 -3.02 -8.36
N GLY A 608 2.02 -3.42 -9.60
CA GLY A 608 1.93 -2.57 -10.77
C GLY A 608 3.29 -2.19 -11.36
N SER A 609 3.23 -1.55 -12.52
CA SER A 609 4.39 -1.09 -13.28
C SER A 609 4.20 0.34 -13.76
N LYS A 610 5.30 1.05 -13.98
CA LYS A 610 5.33 2.34 -14.70
C LYS A 610 5.07 2.16 -16.21
N TYR A 611 5.12 0.92 -16.71
CA TYR A 611 4.95 0.57 -18.13
C TYR A 611 3.67 -0.26 -18.35
N PRO A 612 3.18 -0.34 -19.60
CA PRO A 612 2.08 -1.23 -19.93
C PRO A 612 2.42 -2.70 -19.67
N ILE A 613 1.43 -3.44 -19.21
CA ILE A 613 1.49 -4.89 -18.98
C ILE A 613 0.63 -5.56 -20.05
N PHE A 614 1.20 -6.53 -20.77
CA PHE A 614 0.51 -7.28 -21.80
C PHE A 614 0.31 -8.73 -21.35
N SER A 615 -0.85 -9.28 -21.67
CA SER A 615 -1.14 -10.70 -21.47
C SER A 615 -1.82 -11.26 -22.73
N PHE A 616 -1.42 -12.45 -23.13
CA PHE A 616 -1.97 -13.16 -24.28
C PHE A 616 -2.33 -14.58 -23.85
N ASP A 617 -3.51 -15.03 -24.24
CA ASP A 617 -4.02 -16.36 -23.97
C ASP A 617 -4.42 -17.05 -25.27
N PHE A 618 -3.92 -18.26 -25.46
CA PHE A 618 -4.22 -19.17 -26.56
C PHE A 618 -4.91 -20.39 -25.98
N ILE A 619 -6.19 -20.59 -26.27
CA ILE A 619 -6.98 -21.68 -25.71
C ILE A 619 -7.48 -22.53 -26.86
N GLY A 620 -7.15 -23.80 -26.86
CA GLY A 620 -7.53 -24.74 -27.92
C GLY A 620 -8.21 -26.00 -27.40
N ALA A 621 -9.23 -26.43 -28.08
CA ALA A 621 -9.91 -27.72 -27.87
C ALA A 621 -10.08 -28.44 -29.19
N LYS A 622 -9.82 -29.75 -29.24
CA LYS A 622 -9.90 -30.56 -30.42
C LYS A 622 -10.60 -31.90 -30.12
N LYS A 623 -11.74 -32.11 -30.74
CA LYS A 623 -12.48 -33.35 -30.67
C LYS A 623 -11.61 -34.52 -31.16
N GLY A 624 -11.68 -35.65 -30.48
CA GLY A 624 -10.88 -36.84 -30.79
C GLY A 624 -9.45 -36.83 -30.25
N ILE A 625 -8.92 -35.67 -29.86
CA ILE A 625 -7.63 -35.57 -29.13
C ILE A 625 -7.89 -35.35 -27.64
N LEU A 626 -8.86 -34.51 -27.32
CA LEU A 626 -9.28 -34.23 -25.94
C LEU A 626 -10.72 -34.75 -25.73
N PRO A 627 -11.15 -35.06 -24.49
CA PRO A 627 -12.51 -35.41 -24.15
C PRO A 627 -13.45 -34.20 -24.23
N THR A 628 -13.56 -33.61 -25.40
CA THR A 628 -14.43 -32.46 -25.71
C THR A 628 -15.36 -32.79 -26.85
N SER A 629 -16.54 -32.14 -26.85
CA SER A 629 -17.52 -32.26 -27.94
C SER A 629 -17.31 -31.20 -29.02
N TYR A 630 -16.40 -30.25 -28.84
CA TYR A 630 -16.24 -29.05 -29.65
C TYR A 630 -14.84 -28.84 -30.16
N ASP A 631 -14.72 -28.33 -31.40
CA ASP A 631 -13.47 -27.88 -31.99
C ASP A 631 -13.45 -26.35 -31.97
N TYR A 632 -12.50 -25.78 -31.23
CA TYR A 632 -12.33 -24.33 -31.22
C TYR A 632 -10.91 -23.89 -30.91
N LEU A 633 -10.58 -22.67 -31.34
CA LEU A 633 -9.39 -21.91 -30.92
C LEU A 633 -9.88 -20.54 -30.46
N ARG A 634 -9.50 -20.15 -29.24
CA ARG A 634 -9.78 -18.85 -28.66
C ARG A 634 -8.46 -18.12 -28.43
N LEU A 635 -8.39 -16.91 -28.99
CA LEU A 635 -7.25 -16.01 -28.86
C LEU A 635 -7.71 -14.80 -28.09
N GLU A 636 -6.97 -14.44 -27.03
CA GLU A 636 -7.24 -13.27 -26.21
C GLU A 636 -5.98 -12.45 -26.00
N GLY A 637 -6.14 -11.14 -26.00
CA GLY A 637 -5.08 -10.19 -25.66
C GLY A 637 -5.59 -9.16 -24.67
N ARG A 638 -4.76 -8.80 -23.69
CA ARG A 638 -5.09 -7.78 -22.70
C ARG A 638 -3.89 -6.88 -22.47
N MET A 639 -4.15 -5.58 -22.42
CA MET A 639 -3.20 -4.56 -22.03
C MET A 639 -3.73 -3.82 -20.79
N GLN A 640 -2.89 -3.66 -19.78
CA GLN A 640 -3.19 -2.85 -18.59
C GLN A 640 -2.11 -1.78 -18.45
N TYR A 641 -2.55 -0.55 -18.19
CA TYR A 641 -1.62 0.56 -18.02
C TYR A 641 -2.13 1.56 -16.97
N ARG A 642 -1.22 2.02 -16.12
CA ARG A 642 -1.45 3.14 -15.21
C ARG A 642 -0.58 4.32 -15.65
N LEU A 643 -1.23 5.37 -16.16
CA LEU A 643 -0.59 6.60 -16.58
C LEU A 643 -0.72 7.65 -15.49
N ASN A 644 0.39 8.07 -14.91
CA ASN A 644 0.40 9.18 -13.96
C ASN A 644 0.47 10.51 -14.71
N LEU A 645 -0.46 11.42 -14.43
CA LEU A 645 -0.64 12.72 -15.11
C LEU A 645 -0.63 13.87 -14.09
N PRO A 646 0.46 14.07 -13.32
CA PRO A 646 0.51 15.16 -12.37
C PRO A 646 0.46 16.52 -13.07
N PRO A 647 -0.24 17.54 -12.55
CA PRO A 647 -0.98 17.54 -11.27
C PRO A 647 -2.43 17.06 -11.35
N VAL A 648 -2.89 16.58 -12.52
CA VAL A 648 -4.30 16.26 -12.80
C VAL A 648 -4.70 14.88 -12.26
N GLY A 649 -3.77 14.14 -11.65
CA GLY A 649 -4.02 12.84 -11.08
C GLY A 649 -3.41 11.69 -11.87
N TYR A 650 -4.16 10.59 -12.04
CA TYR A 650 -3.71 9.43 -12.81
C TYR A 650 -4.87 8.73 -13.53
N SER A 651 -4.54 8.11 -14.66
CA SER A 651 -5.47 7.26 -15.41
C SER A 651 -5.13 5.78 -15.26
N ARG A 652 -6.14 4.94 -15.25
CA ARG A 652 -6.02 3.50 -15.41
C ARG A 652 -6.76 3.08 -16.66
N LEU A 653 -6.07 2.29 -17.47
CA LEU A 653 -6.55 1.80 -18.73
C LEU A 653 -6.45 0.29 -18.77
N MET A 654 -7.51 -0.40 -19.18
CA MET A 654 -7.46 -1.78 -19.61
C MET A 654 -8.16 -1.93 -20.96
N LEU A 655 -7.45 -2.51 -21.88
CA LEU A 655 -7.95 -2.92 -23.19
C LEU A 655 -7.88 -4.45 -23.26
N GLU A 656 -8.97 -5.09 -23.60
CA GLU A 656 -9.06 -6.53 -23.80
C GLU A 656 -9.75 -6.80 -25.12
N GLY A 657 -9.25 -7.76 -25.88
CA GLY A 657 -9.91 -8.18 -27.09
C GLY A 657 -9.60 -9.64 -27.39
N GLY A 658 -10.46 -10.25 -28.19
CA GLY A 658 -10.27 -11.64 -28.56
C GLY A 658 -11.20 -12.13 -29.65
N LYS A 659 -10.93 -13.36 -30.11
CA LYS A 659 -11.74 -14.05 -31.12
C LYS A 659 -11.78 -15.54 -30.86
N ILE A 660 -12.94 -16.11 -31.05
CA ILE A 660 -13.20 -17.56 -31.01
C ILE A 660 -13.43 -18.07 -32.42
N PHE A 661 -12.60 -18.98 -32.85
CA PHE A 661 -12.74 -19.72 -34.10
C PHE A 661 -13.37 -21.06 -33.79
N GLY A 662 -14.41 -21.42 -34.47
CA GLY A 662 -15.14 -22.68 -34.27
C GLY A 662 -16.64 -22.46 -34.06
N LYS A 663 -17.36 -23.56 -33.90
CA LYS A 663 -18.76 -23.59 -33.58
C LYS A 663 -18.91 -24.11 -32.15
N VAL A 664 -19.37 -23.24 -31.24
CA VAL A 664 -19.40 -23.53 -29.81
C VAL A 664 -20.74 -23.17 -29.17
N PRO A 665 -21.14 -23.84 -28.07
CA PRO A 665 -22.31 -23.43 -27.30
C PRO A 665 -22.07 -22.09 -26.62
N TYR A 666 -23.15 -21.39 -26.21
CA TYR A 666 -23.06 -20.08 -25.59
C TYR A 666 -22.19 -20.05 -24.32
N LEU A 667 -22.09 -21.16 -23.59
CA LEU A 667 -21.27 -21.29 -22.40
C LEU A 667 -19.76 -21.23 -22.66
N LEU A 668 -19.32 -21.46 -23.89
CA LEU A 668 -17.93 -21.37 -24.32
C LEU A 668 -17.63 -20.08 -25.09
N LEU A 669 -18.66 -19.26 -25.40
CA LEU A 669 -18.46 -17.91 -25.94
C LEU A 669 -17.88 -16.97 -24.90
N LYS A 670 -17.42 -15.78 -25.31
CA LYS A 670 -17.12 -14.68 -24.38
C LYS A 670 -18.46 -14.19 -23.81
N LEU A 671 -18.69 -14.54 -22.55
CA LEU A 671 -19.75 -13.95 -21.74
C LEU A 671 -19.18 -12.67 -21.11
N HIS A 672 -19.75 -11.52 -21.46
CA HIS A 672 -19.24 -10.24 -20.97
C HIS A 672 -19.50 -10.07 -19.47
N GLU A 673 -18.55 -9.42 -18.79
CA GLU A 673 -18.52 -9.26 -17.35
C GLU A 673 -19.63 -8.32 -16.89
N GLY A 674 -20.73 -8.86 -16.40
CA GLY A 674 -21.80 -8.11 -15.73
C GLY A 674 -21.48 -7.86 -14.26
N ASN A 675 -22.19 -6.91 -13.66
CA ASN A 675 -22.13 -6.65 -12.23
C ASN A 675 -23.46 -6.98 -11.56
N GLY A 676 -23.50 -8.06 -10.81
CA GLY A 676 -24.67 -8.50 -10.04
C GLY A 676 -24.79 -7.89 -8.65
N THR A 677 -23.94 -6.95 -8.26
CA THR A 677 -23.93 -6.33 -6.94
C THR A 677 -24.06 -4.80 -7.01
N TYR A 678 -24.39 -4.16 -5.89
CA TYR A 678 -24.38 -2.70 -5.76
C TYR A 678 -22.97 -2.11 -5.57
N PHE A 679 -21.95 -2.94 -5.40
CA PHE A 679 -20.58 -2.47 -5.33
C PHE A 679 -20.02 -2.17 -6.71
N TYR A 680 -19.18 -1.13 -6.76
CA TYR A 680 -18.44 -0.81 -7.96
C TYR A 680 -17.40 -1.91 -8.26
N ASP A 681 -17.47 -2.50 -9.43
CA ASP A 681 -16.44 -3.37 -9.99
C ASP A 681 -15.74 -2.65 -11.14
N ARG A 682 -14.42 -2.53 -11.07
CA ARG A 682 -13.62 -1.83 -12.08
C ARG A 682 -13.71 -2.48 -13.44
N TYR A 683 -13.72 -3.79 -13.50
CA TYR A 683 -13.63 -4.56 -14.74
C TYR A 683 -14.94 -5.30 -15.08
N ALA A 684 -16.04 -4.82 -14.57
CA ALA A 684 -17.36 -5.28 -14.97
C ALA A 684 -18.25 -4.11 -15.40
N PHE A 685 -19.18 -4.38 -16.29
CA PHE A 685 -20.15 -3.40 -16.79
C PHE A 685 -21.31 -3.27 -15.79
N SER A 686 -21.40 -2.14 -15.12
CA SER A 686 -22.37 -1.96 -14.01
C SER A 686 -23.84 -2.02 -14.44
N CYS A 687 -24.15 -1.71 -15.70
CA CYS A 687 -25.50 -1.78 -16.25
C CYS A 687 -25.82 -3.12 -16.93
N MET A 688 -24.86 -4.05 -16.94
CA MET A 688 -24.99 -5.36 -17.60
C MET A 688 -25.23 -6.44 -16.54
N ASN A 689 -26.16 -7.36 -16.82
CA ASN A 689 -26.39 -8.52 -15.98
C ASN A 689 -25.48 -9.68 -16.42
N PHE A 690 -25.37 -10.69 -15.57
CA PHE A 690 -24.68 -11.94 -15.92
C PHE A 690 -25.42 -12.68 -17.06
N TYR A 691 -24.66 -13.19 -18.02
CA TYR A 691 -25.20 -13.90 -19.20
C TYR A 691 -26.18 -13.07 -20.04
N GLU A 692 -26.04 -11.76 -20.03
CA GLU A 692 -26.91 -10.90 -20.85
C GLU A 692 -26.39 -10.79 -22.28
N PHE A 693 -25.08 -10.65 -22.43
CA PHE A 693 -24.44 -10.50 -23.74
C PHE A 693 -23.28 -11.47 -23.93
N SER A 694 -23.14 -11.92 -25.17
CA SER A 694 -22.08 -12.80 -25.63
C SER A 694 -21.50 -12.38 -26.97
N SER A 695 -20.25 -12.78 -27.23
CA SER A 695 -19.55 -12.52 -28.48
C SER A 695 -18.60 -13.64 -28.84
N ASP A 696 -18.34 -13.83 -30.15
CA ASP A 696 -17.23 -14.66 -30.62
C ASP A 696 -16.05 -13.84 -31.12
N ALA A 697 -16.22 -12.51 -31.32
CA ALA A 697 -15.15 -11.56 -31.45
C ALA A 697 -15.51 -10.28 -30.68
N TRP A 698 -14.57 -9.74 -29.92
CA TRP A 698 -14.85 -8.60 -29.04
C TRP A 698 -13.63 -7.73 -28.80
N ILE A 699 -13.91 -6.49 -28.38
CA ILE A 699 -12.97 -5.57 -27.79
C ILE A 699 -13.67 -4.86 -26.63
N SER A 700 -13.07 -4.88 -25.44
CA SER A 700 -13.56 -4.23 -24.24
C SER A 700 -12.57 -3.18 -23.76
N PHE A 701 -13.06 -2.03 -23.37
CA PHE A 701 -12.28 -0.89 -22.93
C PHE A 701 -12.76 -0.44 -21.57
N PHE A 702 -11.84 -0.33 -20.61
CA PHE A 702 -12.10 0.14 -19.25
C PHE A 702 -11.13 1.27 -18.95
N TYR A 703 -11.66 2.42 -18.64
CA TYR A 703 -10.90 3.62 -18.34
C TYR A 703 -11.41 4.27 -17.07
N GLU A 704 -10.48 4.60 -16.17
CA GLU A 704 -10.73 5.40 -14.99
C GLU A 704 -9.71 6.54 -14.93
N HIS A 705 -10.17 7.76 -14.69
CA HIS A 705 -9.31 8.88 -14.37
C HIS A 705 -9.63 9.40 -12.98
N HIS A 706 -8.64 9.38 -12.10
CA HIS A 706 -8.71 9.86 -10.73
C HIS A 706 -8.07 11.24 -10.66
N PHE A 707 -8.86 12.29 -10.50
CA PHE A 707 -8.39 13.67 -10.43
C PHE A 707 -7.75 14.03 -9.08
N ASN A 708 -7.89 13.17 -8.05
CA ASN A 708 -7.33 13.38 -6.71
C ASN A 708 -7.73 14.70 -6.05
N GLY A 709 -8.91 15.24 -6.36
CA GLY A 709 -9.41 16.52 -5.83
C GLY A 709 -8.92 17.72 -6.63
N PHE A 710 -8.34 17.54 -7.80
CA PHE A 710 -7.84 18.62 -8.66
C PHE A 710 -8.95 19.63 -9.04
N LEU A 711 -10.17 19.18 -9.30
CA LEU A 711 -11.33 20.03 -9.62
C LEU A 711 -12.04 20.49 -8.34
N LEU A 712 -12.59 19.56 -7.54
CA LEU A 712 -13.41 19.86 -6.36
C LEU A 712 -12.62 20.53 -5.22
N GLY A 713 -11.32 20.24 -5.11
CA GLY A 713 -10.44 20.88 -4.14
C GLY A 713 -10.21 22.38 -4.38
N ARG A 714 -10.58 22.91 -5.55
CA ARG A 714 -10.51 24.35 -5.89
C ARG A 714 -11.77 25.11 -5.54
N VAL A 715 -12.89 24.41 -5.33
CA VAL A 715 -14.17 25.02 -4.95
C VAL A 715 -14.23 25.13 -3.43
N PRO A 716 -14.26 26.33 -2.82
CA PRO A 716 -14.10 26.52 -1.37
C PRO A 716 -15.08 25.72 -0.51
N LEU A 717 -16.33 25.58 -0.94
CA LEU A 717 -17.37 24.85 -0.23
C LEU A 717 -17.14 23.34 -0.34
N LEU A 718 -16.89 22.82 -1.55
CA LEU A 718 -16.70 21.40 -1.83
C LEU A 718 -15.38 20.85 -1.26
N LYS A 719 -14.35 21.71 -1.17
CA LYS A 719 -13.08 21.38 -0.55
C LYS A 719 -13.24 20.86 0.89
N LYS A 720 -14.20 21.40 1.66
CA LYS A 720 -14.47 20.95 3.04
C LYS A 720 -15.00 19.52 3.11
N LEU A 721 -15.65 19.03 2.06
CA LEU A 721 -16.19 17.67 1.98
C LEU A 721 -15.11 16.63 1.69
N ASN A 722 -13.91 17.07 1.28
CA ASN A 722 -12.80 16.18 0.90
C ASN A 722 -13.16 15.14 -0.17
N TRP A 723 -14.11 15.47 -1.04
CA TRP A 723 -14.50 14.60 -2.15
C TRP A 723 -13.40 14.55 -3.20
N ARG A 724 -13.35 13.40 -3.89
CA ARG A 724 -12.45 13.16 -5.01
C ARG A 724 -13.26 12.73 -6.21
N GLU A 725 -12.99 13.37 -7.31
CA GLU A 725 -13.60 13.06 -8.59
C GLU A 725 -12.91 11.86 -9.22
N VAL A 726 -13.74 10.96 -9.74
CA VAL A 726 -13.29 9.85 -10.59
C VAL A 726 -14.18 9.85 -11.83
N PHE A 727 -13.57 9.99 -12.98
CA PHE A 727 -14.23 9.78 -14.25
C PHE A 727 -14.06 8.31 -14.67
N VAL A 728 -15.16 7.66 -15.01
CA VAL A 728 -15.16 6.26 -15.43
C VAL A 728 -15.82 6.15 -16.80
N PHE A 729 -15.14 5.50 -17.71
CA PHE A 729 -15.68 5.13 -19.01
C PHE A 729 -15.44 3.65 -19.27
N LYS A 730 -16.51 2.93 -19.63
CA LYS A 730 -16.46 1.50 -19.98
C LYS A 730 -17.22 1.29 -21.27
N GLY A 731 -16.61 0.57 -22.20
CA GLY A 731 -17.22 0.25 -23.47
C GLY A 731 -16.88 -1.16 -23.92
N VAL A 732 -17.80 -1.79 -24.61
CA VAL A 732 -17.61 -3.06 -25.29
C VAL A 732 -18.18 -2.99 -26.68
N TYR A 733 -17.42 -3.50 -27.63
CA TYR A 733 -17.88 -3.81 -28.98
C TYR A 733 -17.67 -5.29 -29.22
N GLY A 734 -18.68 -5.97 -29.75
CA GLY A 734 -18.59 -7.38 -30.04
C GLY A 734 -19.41 -7.76 -31.23
N THR A 735 -19.06 -8.87 -31.83
CA THR A 735 -19.83 -9.49 -32.93
C THR A 735 -20.07 -10.95 -32.61
N LEU A 736 -21.13 -11.49 -33.21
CA LEU A 736 -21.47 -12.89 -33.06
C LEU A 736 -21.79 -13.45 -34.45
N SER A 737 -21.01 -14.42 -34.88
CA SER A 737 -21.25 -15.06 -36.18
C SER A 737 -22.53 -15.89 -36.14
N ALA A 738 -23.25 -15.98 -37.29
CA ALA A 738 -24.48 -16.75 -37.40
C ALA A 738 -24.36 -18.24 -36.99
N ARG A 739 -23.14 -18.79 -37.00
CA ARG A 739 -22.84 -20.15 -36.54
C ARG A 739 -22.88 -20.31 -35.01
N ASN A 740 -22.76 -19.22 -34.27
CA ASN A 740 -22.70 -19.17 -32.81
C ASN A 740 -23.90 -18.40 -32.22
N ASP A 741 -24.71 -17.74 -33.06
CA ASP A 741 -25.87 -16.96 -32.61
C ASP A 741 -27.08 -17.85 -32.36
N GLY A 742 -27.32 -18.16 -31.08
CA GLY A 742 -28.47 -18.95 -30.63
C GLY A 742 -29.74 -18.13 -30.37
N SER A 743 -29.74 -16.82 -30.64
CA SER A 743 -30.91 -15.94 -30.45
C SER A 743 -31.87 -15.98 -31.66
N LEU A 744 -31.41 -16.45 -32.81
CA LEU A 744 -32.19 -16.47 -34.07
C LEU A 744 -33.07 -17.70 -34.19
N PRO A 745 -34.31 -17.59 -34.72
CA PRO A 745 -35.09 -18.73 -35.09
C PRO A 745 -34.40 -19.51 -36.24
N ASN A 746 -34.44 -20.80 -36.20
CA ASN A 746 -33.75 -21.70 -37.15
C ASN A 746 -32.23 -21.49 -37.21
N THR A 747 -31.64 -21.20 -36.07
CA THR A 747 -30.21 -20.91 -35.92
C THR A 747 -29.32 -22.07 -36.39
N LYS A 748 -28.14 -21.72 -36.92
CA LYS A 748 -27.05 -22.67 -37.17
C LYS A 748 -26.20 -22.91 -35.91
N ALA A 749 -26.49 -22.23 -34.80
CA ALA A 749 -25.74 -22.37 -33.53
C ALA A 749 -25.88 -23.79 -32.97
N VAL A 750 -24.94 -24.15 -32.06
CA VAL A 750 -25.01 -25.44 -31.36
C VAL A 750 -26.18 -25.48 -30.38
N MET A 751 -26.53 -24.32 -29.81
CA MET A 751 -27.44 -24.23 -28.68
C MET A 751 -28.23 -22.91 -28.76
N LEU A 752 -29.47 -22.91 -28.34
CA LEU A 752 -30.29 -21.72 -28.20
C LEU A 752 -29.79 -20.89 -26.97
N PHE A 753 -29.95 -19.59 -27.07
CA PHE A 753 -29.65 -18.71 -25.95
C PHE A 753 -30.76 -18.77 -24.89
N PRO A 754 -30.39 -18.70 -23.61
CA PRO A 754 -31.38 -18.49 -22.56
C PRO A 754 -32.13 -17.17 -22.73
N VAL A 755 -33.37 -17.12 -22.24
CA VAL A 755 -34.20 -15.90 -22.28
C VAL A 755 -33.45 -14.71 -21.66
N GLY A 756 -33.40 -13.58 -22.37
CA GLY A 756 -32.70 -12.38 -21.95
C GLY A 756 -31.20 -12.40 -22.21
N MET A 757 -30.70 -13.29 -23.06
CA MET A 757 -29.36 -13.28 -23.60
C MET A 757 -29.38 -12.88 -25.07
N SER A 758 -28.43 -12.04 -25.49
CA SER A 758 -28.31 -11.56 -26.86
C SER A 758 -26.85 -11.40 -27.30
N SER A 759 -26.68 -11.11 -28.60
CA SER A 759 -25.39 -10.67 -29.13
C SER A 759 -25.15 -9.18 -28.84
N VAL A 760 -23.89 -8.76 -28.78
CA VAL A 760 -23.51 -7.34 -28.78
C VAL A 760 -23.34 -6.91 -30.24
N GLU A 761 -24.39 -6.44 -30.87
CA GLU A 761 -24.34 -6.05 -32.32
C GLU A 761 -23.93 -4.59 -32.53
N HIS A 762 -23.99 -3.74 -31.50
CA HIS A 762 -23.63 -2.32 -31.58
C HIS A 762 -22.97 -1.87 -30.30
N LEU A 763 -22.24 -0.76 -30.34
CA LEU A 763 -21.55 -0.17 -29.20
C LEU A 763 -22.53 0.01 -28.02
N SER A 764 -22.54 -0.94 -27.12
CA SER A 764 -23.42 -0.92 -25.97
C SER A 764 -22.63 -0.53 -24.74
N LEU A 765 -23.05 0.59 -24.18
CA LEU A 765 -22.79 1.06 -22.82
C LEU A 765 -21.63 2.02 -22.60
N ILE A 766 -22.02 3.25 -22.65
CA ILE A 766 -21.33 4.34 -21.98
C ILE A 766 -21.80 4.34 -20.51
N HIS A 767 -20.90 4.17 -19.59
CA HIS A 767 -21.15 4.40 -18.17
C HIS A 767 -20.38 5.64 -17.75
N ILE A 768 -21.12 6.70 -17.39
CA ILE A 768 -20.56 7.95 -16.87
C ILE A 768 -20.55 7.89 -15.36
#